data_1bb5941b0e0eaafcd4245f3f529fedaa
#
_entry.id   1bb5941b0e0eaafcd4245f3f529fedaa
#
_cell.length_a   1.000
_cell.length_b   1.000
_cell.length_c   1.000
_cell.angle_alpha   90.00
_cell.angle_beta   90.00
_cell.angle_gamma   90.00
#
_symmetry.space_group_name_H-M   'P 1'
#
loop_
_entity.id
_entity.type
_entity.pdbx_description
1 polymer ?
#
loop_
_entity_poly.entity_id
_entity_poly.type
_entity_poly.pdbx_seq_one_letter_code
_entity_poly.pdbx_strand_id
1 'polypeptide(L)'
;MNKHILFTVASFLFCVQMSGSAPDGIYHKGWIDFNKNGKMDLYENPKAPLEDRVQDLLSQMTLEEKTCQMATLYGSGRVLKDALPQDNWKTEVWKDGIGNIDEEHNGLGAFKSEYSFPYAKHVDAKHTIQRWFVEKTRLGIPVDFTNEGIRGLCHDRATYFPAQCGQGATWNKKLIARIGEVEAKEAVALGYTNIYSPILDIAQDPRWGRCVETYGEDPYLVGELGKQMITSLQKYNLVATPKHFAVYSIPVGGRDGKTRTDPHVAPREMRTLYIEPFRMAFQEAGALGVMSSYNDYDGEPITGSYHFLTEILRQEWGFQGYVVSDSEAVEFISNKHKVADTYENGIAQAVNAGLNIRTHFTPPADFILPLRKAVEDGKISQETLNKRVAEILRIKFWLGLFDNPYRGNGKQAEQIVHSKEHQAVSLEAARQSLVLLKNEKHLLPLSKSIRSIAVIGPNADEQTQLICRYGPANAPIKTVYQGIKELLPHAEVIYKKGCDIIDPHFPESEILDFQKTAEEVRLMEEAIHAAKQAEVTVMVLGGNEQTVREDRSRTSLNLPGRQEELLKAVCATGKPVILVMLDGRASSINYAAAHVPAILHAWFPGEFCGQAVAEALFGDYNPGGRLAVTFPKSVGQIPFAFPFKPGSDESSSTSVYGALYPFGHGLSYTTFTYSDLHISPSHQGVQGDIHISCKIKNTGKTKGDEVVQLYLRDEISSVTTYTKVLRGFERISLEAGEEQTVHFRLRPQDLGLWDKNMNFRVEPGSFKVMLGASSTDIRLHGQFEITP
;
A
#
# COMPACT_ATOMS: atom_id res chain seq x y z
N MET A 1 -6.74 -25.74 22.38
CA MET A 1 -6.18 -25.34 23.70
C MET A 1 -5.87 -23.86 23.64
N ASN A 2 -6.68 -23.04 24.32
CA ASN A 2 -6.56 -21.58 24.32
C ASN A 2 -5.24 -21.13 24.94
N LYS A 3 -4.35 -20.54 24.15
CA LYS A 3 -3.25 -19.73 24.68
C LYS A 3 -3.68 -18.27 24.59
N HIS A 4 -4.04 -17.71 25.75
CA HIS A 4 -4.13 -16.28 25.93
C HIS A 4 -2.73 -15.68 25.76
N ILE A 5 -2.55 -14.89 24.70
CA ILE A 5 -1.37 -14.04 24.55
C ILE A 5 -1.64 -12.80 25.42
N LEU A 6 -1.01 -12.78 26.59
CA LEU A 6 -0.93 -11.58 27.42
C LEU A 6 0.02 -10.59 26.74
N PHE A 7 -0.54 -9.54 26.15
CA PHE A 7 0.24 -8.38 25.76
C PHE A 7 0.51 -7.52 26.99
N THR A 8 1.75 -7.52 27.44
CA THR A 8 2.22 -6.58 28.47
C THR A 8 2.48 -5.23 27.76
N VAL A 9 1.53 -4.31 27.87
CA VAL A 9 1.70 -2.93 27.42
C VAL A 9 2.60 -2.22 28.41
N ALA A 10 3.83 -1.92 27.99
CA ALA A 10 4.71 -1.02 28.73
C ALA A 10 4.24 0.42 28.51
N SER A 11 3.41 0.91 29.43
CA SER A 11 2.98 2.31 29.44
C SER A 11 4.16 3.20 29.84
N PHE A 12 4.76 3.90 28.87
CA PHE A 12 5.61 5.04 29.16
C PHE A 12 4.75 6.23 29.56
N LEU A 13 4.65 6.49 30.85
CA LEU A 13 4.07 7.72 31.38
C LEU A 13 5.00 8.90 31.05
N PHE A 14 4.67 9.67 30.04
CA PHE A 14 5.21 11.00 29.85
C PHE A 14 4.29 12.01 30.54
N CYS A 15 4.69 12.48 31.72
CA CYS A 15 4.07 13.64 32.34
C CYS A 15 4.46 14.90 31.55
N VAL A 16 3.57 15.40 30.72
CA VAL A 16 3.67 16.77 30.20
C VAL A 16 3.12 17.71 31.26
N GLN A 17 3.98 18.53 31.87
CA GLN A 17 3.55 19.65 32.69
C GLN A 17 2.90 20.70 31.80
N MET A 18 1.59 20.80 31.82
CA MET A 18 0.84 21.91 31.28
C MET A 18 0.93 23.09 32.26
N SER A 19 1.76 24.09 31.95
CA SER A 19 1.71 25.40 32.58
C SER A 19 0.71 26.28 31.84
N GLY A 20 -0.53 26.24 32.25
CA GLY A 20 -1.59 27.15 31.81
C GLY A 20 -2.72 27.07 32.85
N SER A 21 -3.22 28.23 33.26
CA SER A 21 -4.29 28.41 34.24
C SER A 21 -5.45 27.44 33.97
N ALA A 22 -5.89 26.73 34.99
CA ALA A 22 -7.00 25.78 34.98
C ALA A 22 -8.24 26.41 34.33
N PRO A 23 -8.79 25.83 33.26
CA PRO A 23 -10.15 26.10 32.84
C PRO A 23 -11.11 25.28 33.72
N ASP A 24 -12.29 25.82 33.94
CA ASP A 24 -13.31 25.30 34.78
C ASP A 24 -13.65 23.82 34.55
N GLY A 25 -13.63 23.05 35.61
CA GLY A 25 -14.66 22.05 35.94
C GLY A 25 -14.43 20.62 35.45
N ILE A 26 -13.91 20.31 34.24
CA ILE A 26 -13.94 18.92 33.73
C ILE A 26 -12.59 18.17 33.80
N TYR A 27 -11.48 18.86 33.92
CA TYR A 27 -10.14 18.26 33.98
C TYR A 27 -9.70 18.04 35.43
N HIS A 28 -9.70 16.80 35.88
CA HIS A 28 -9.29 16.41 37.21
C HIS A 28 -7.90 15.76 37.22
N LYS A 29 -7.30 15.61 38.38
CA LYS A 29 -6.03 14.92 38.52
C LYS A 29 -6.20 13.43 38.18
N GLY A 30 -5.77 13.04 36.97
CA GLY A 30 -5.74 11.66 36.52
C GLY A 30 -7.03 11.14 35.85
N TRP A 31 -8.01 12.01 35.57
CA TRP A 31 -9.22 11.69 34.81
C TRP A 31 -9.87 12.95 34.24
N ILE A 32 -10.77 12.79 33.28
CA ILE A 32 -11.55 13.86 32.67
C ILE A 32 -13.04 13.54 32.88
N ASP A 33 -13.81 14.50 33.37
CA ASP A 33 -15.26 14.44 33.50
C ASP A 33 -15.92 14.76 32.15
N PHE A 34 -15.96 13.76 31.28
CA PHE A 34 -16.44 13.93 29.92
C PHE A 34 -17.92 14.28 29.83
N ASN A 35 -18.75 13.70 30.73
CA ASN A 35 -20.18 13.96 30.72
C ASN A 35 -20.62 15.13 31.64
N LYS A 36 -19.67 15.82 32.27
CA LYS A 36 -19.85 17.04 33.07
C LYS A 36 -20.79 16.84 34.26
N ASN A 37 -20.84 15.62 34.85
CA ASN A 37 -21.72 15.31 35.97
C ASN A 37 -21.05 15.52 37.34
N GLY A 38 -19.77 15.86 37.40
CA GLY A 38 -18.99 16.10 38.61
C GLY A 38 -18.54 14.83 39.35
N LYS A 39 -18.64 13.66 38.69
CA LYS A 39 -18.28 12.36 39.28
C LYS A 39 -17.48 11.58 38.24
N MET A 40 -16.53 10.76 38.71
CA MET A 40 -15.82 9.86 37.83
C MET A 40 -16.69 8.62 37.55
N ASP A 41 -17.24 8.55 36.34
CA ASP A 41 -17.95 7.37 35.86
C ASP A 41 -16.99 6.24 35.53
N LEU A 42 -17.50 5.03 35.33
CA LEU A 42 -16.64 3.87 35.05
C LEU A 42 -15.86 4.05 33.76
N TYR A 43 -16.47 4.62 32.70
CA TYR A 43 -15.80 4.85 31.44
C TYR A 43 -14.71 5.92 31.52
N GLU A 44 -14.75 6.82 32.47
CA GLU A 44 -13.78 7.89 32.74
C GLU A 44 -12.59 7.43 33.59
N ASN A 45 -12.71 6.26 34.24
CA ASN A 45 -11.68 5.70 35.08
C ASN A 45 -10.60 5.00 34.28
N PRO A 46 -9.37 5.56 34.15
CA PRO A 46 -8.28 4.95 33.37
C PRO A 46 -7.82 3.58 33.90
N LYS A 47 -8.19 3.22 35.14
CA LYS A 47 -7.83 1.95 35.80
C LYS A 47 -8.85 0.86 35.57
N ALA A 48 -10.04 1.19 35.08
CA ALA A 48 -11.09 0.21 34.82
C ALA A 48 -10.74 -0.64 33.56
N PRO A 49 -11.19 -1.90 33.52
CA PRO A 49 -11.03 -2.74 32.34
C PRO A 49 -11.66 -2.09 31.10
N LEU A 50 -10.99 -2.24 29.96
CA LEU A 50 -11.40 -1.57 28.72
C LEU A 50 -12.85 -1.91 28.33
N GLU A 51 -13.24 -3.17 28.38
CA GLU A 51 -14.59 -3.58 28.00
C GLU A 51 -15.66 -3.04 28.96
N ASP A 52 -15.37 -2.93 30.26
CA ASP A 52 -16.27 -2.33 31.21
C ASP A 52 -16.49 -0.84 30.92
N ARG A 53 -15.41 -0.12 30.54
CA ARG A 53 -15.49 1.29 30.10
C ARG A 53 -16.33 1.44 28.83
N VAL A 54 -16.18 0.54 27.87
CA VAL A 54 -16.98 0.52 26.62
C VAL A 54 -18.45 0.32 26.93
N GLN A 55 -18.81 -0.65 27.78
CA GLN A 55 -20.20 -0.96 28.10
C GLN A 55 -20.86 0.15 28.92
N ASP A 56 -20.13 0.76 29.85
CA ASP A 56 -20.63 1.87 30.66
C ASP A 56 -20.95 3.08 29.76
N LEU A 57 -20.04 3.51 28.91
CA LEU A 57 -20.27 4.61 27.97
C LEU A 57 -21.44 4.30 27.00
N LEU A 58 -21.42 3.10 26.40
CA LEU A 58 -22.47 2.68 25.45
C LEU A 58 -23.87 2.71 26.09
N SER A 59 -23.99 2.36 27.38
CA SER A 59 -25.27 2.38 28.14
C SER A 59 -25.82 3.77 28.34
N GLN A 60 -24.96 4.79 28.35
CA GLN A 60 -25.29 6.20 28.51
C GLN A 60 -25.64 6.91 27.22
N MET A 61 -25.30 6.33 26.06
CA MET A 61 -25.47 6.93 24.72
C MET A 61 -26.92 6.89 24.24
N THR A 62 -27.41 8.03 23.71
CA THR A 62 -28.68 8.11 22.97
C THR A 62 -28.53 7.53 21.55
N LEU A 63 -29.64 7.38 20.83
CA LEU A 63 -29.65 6.96 19.42
C LEU A 63 -28.87 7.95 18.56
N GLU A 64 -29.01 9.25 18.79
CA GLU A 64 -28.34 10.33 18.07
C GLU A 64 -26.83 10.20 18.23
N GLU A 65 -26.34 10.02 19.43
CA GLU A 65 -24.93 9.87 19.74
C GLU A 65 -24.34 8.58 19.13
N LYS A 66 -25.09 7.47 19.22
CA LYS A 66 -24.66 6.19 18.60
C LYS A 66 -24.51 6.30 17.09
N THR A 67 -25.51 6.88 16.42
CA THR A 67 -25.49 7.01 14.96
C THR A 67 -24.42 7.98 14.46
N CYS A 68 -24.12 9.05 15.21
CA CYS A 68 -23.03 9.96 14.92
C CYS A 68 -21.64 9.27 14.96
N GLN A 69 -21.43 8.30 15.86
CA GLN A 69 -20.16 7.55 15.89
C GLN A 69 -19.93 6.69 14.63
N MET A 70 -20.97 6.42 13.85
CA MET A 70 -20.87 5.57 12.66
C MET A 70 -20.57 6.35 11.36
N ALA A 71 -20.25 7.63 11.45
CA ALA A 71 -19.99 8.49 10.30
C ALA A 71 -18.63 9.17 10.36
N THR A 72 -18.04 9.37 9.17
CA THR A 72 -16.87 10.22 8.95
C THR A 72 -17.30 11.63 8.59
N LEU A 73 -16.64 12.63 9.16
CA LEU A 73 -16.62 14.00 8.69
C LEU A 73 -15.32 14.23 7.93
N TYR A 74 -15.39 14.50 6.64
CA TYR A 74 -14.19 14.91 5.91
C TYR A 74 -13.79 16.33 6.29
N GLY A 75 -12.48 16.53 6.42
CA GLY A 75 -11.90 17.73 6.98
C GLY A 75 -12.14 19.02 6.20
N SER A 76 -11.63 20.10 6.75
CA SER A 76 -11.80 21.45 6.23
C SER A 76 -11.35 21.57 4.76
N GLY A 77 -12.14 22.31 3.97
CA GLY A 77 -11.93 22.48 2.55
C GLY A 77 -12.60 21.43 1.66
N ARG A 78 -13.15 20.35 2.21
CA ARG A 78 -13.89 19.33 1.44
C ARG A 78 -15.36 19.25 1.83
N VAL A 79 -15.68 18.81 3.03
CA VAL A 79 -17.03 18.74 3.58
C VAL A 79 -17.20 19.77 4.69
N LEU A 80 -16.27 19.79 5.63
CA LEU A 80 -16.22 20.80 6.67
C LEU A 80 -15.81 22.13 6.05
N LYS A 81 -16.68 23.13 6.12
CA LYS A 81 -16.44 24.47 5.54
C LYS A 81 -15.56 25.34 6.43
N ASP A 82 -15.63 25.11 7.72
CA ASP A 82 -14.92 25.87 8.74
C ASP A 82 -13.64 25.11 9.13
N ALA A 83 -12.51 25.79 9.12
CA ALA A 83 -11.23 25.20 9.54
C ALA A 83 -11.13 25.00 11.07
N LEU A 84 -11.95 25.71 11.84
CA LEU A 84 -12.08 25.58 13.29
C LEU A 84 -13.56 25.64 13.69
N PRO A 85 -13.92 25.11 14.88
CA PRO A 85 -15.30 25.15 15.37
C PRO A 85 -15.88 26.55 15.42
N GLN A 86 -17.10 26.70 14.90
CA GLN A 86 -17.89 27.92 14.88
C GLN A 86 -19.20 27.71 15.66
N ASP A 87 -19.95 28.79 15.90
CA ASP A 87 -21.24 28.71 16.64
C ASP A 87 -22.27 27.82 15.93
N ASN A 88 -22.27 27.73 14.61
CA ASN A 88 -23.16 26.88 13.82
C ASN A 88 -22.95 25.38 14.11
N TRP A 89 -21.78 24.95 14.62
CA TRP A 89 -21.53 23.54 14.97
C TRP A 89 -22.50 23.01 16.03
N LYS A 90 -23.08 23.89 16.85
CA LYS A 90 -24.12 23.57 17.86
C LYS A 90 -25.45 23.12 17.22
N THR A 91 -25.66 23.38 15.93
CA THR A 91 -26.87 23.03 15.20
C THR A 91 -26.64 21.96 14.14
N GLU A 92 -25.40 21.63 13.84
CA GLU A 92 -25.05 20.57 12.90
C GLU A 92 -25.31 19.17 13.49
N VAL A 93 -25.39 18.15 12.61
CA VAL A 93 -25.64 16.77 13.04
C VAL A 93 -24.58 16.24 14.00
N TRP A 94 -23.33 16.69 13.84
CA TRP A 94 -22.20 16.28 14.72
C TRP A 94 -22.17 17.01 16.07
N LYS A 95 -23.14 17.84 16.39
CA LYS A 95 -23.31 18.33 17.77
C LYS A 95 -23.45 17.21 18.81
N ASP A 96 -23.88 16.04 18.37
CA ASP A 96 -24.01 14.83 19.17
C ASP A 96 -22.74 13.92 19.14
N GLY A 97 -21.65 14.42 18.53
CA GLY A 97 -20.39 13.69 18.33
C GLY A 97 -20.18 13.25 16.89
N ILE A 98 -19.03 12.63 16.61
CA ILE A 98 -18.70 12.05 15.30
C ILE A 98 -17.73 10.87 15.48
N GLY A 99 -17.74 9.91 14.56
CA GLY A 99 -16.85 8.76 14.59
C GLY A 99 -15.39 9.15 14.42
N ASN A 100 -15.09 9.72 13.27
CA ASN A 100 -13.77 10.23 12.92
C ASN A 100 -13.84 11.48 12.05
N ILE A 101 -12.73 12.21 11.98
CA ILE A 101 -12.49 13.28 11.01
C ILE A 101 -11.31 12.88 10.15
N ASP A 102 -11.51 12.85 8.83
CA ASP A 102 -10.53 12.36 7.88
C ASP A 102 -9.79 13.50 7.17
N GLU A 103 -8.50 13.30 6.92
CA GLU A 103 -7.60 14.20 6.18
C GLU A 103 -7.56 15.66 6.69
N GLU A 104 -7.89 15.90 7.96
CA GLU A 104 -7.97 17.26 8.50
C GLU A 104 -6.61 17.96 8.47
N HIS A 105 -6.55 19.12 7.82
CA HIS A 105 -5.38 20.01 7.68
C HIS A 105 -4.14 19.37 7.05
N ASN A 106 -4.26 18.28 6.28
CA ASN A 106 -3.09 17.62 5.67
C ASN A 106 -2.36 18.47 4.59
N GLY A 107 -2.95 19.56 4.15
CA GLY A 107 -2.33 20.51 3.21
C GLY A 107 -2.44 20.13 1.74
N LEU A 108 -3.14 19.05 1.41
CA LEU A 108 -3.24 18.53 0.05
C LEU A 108 -4.54 18.96 -0.63
N GLY A 109 -4.44 19.48 -1.86
CA GLY A 109 -5.61 19.82 -2.68
C GLY A 109 -6.64 20.67 -1.94
N ALA A 110 -7.85 20.15 -1.74
CA ALA A 110 -8.94 20.81 -1.05
C ALA A 110 -8.69 21.03 0.45
N PHE A 111 -7.78 20.26 1.07
CA PHE A 111 -7.43 20.34 2.50
C PHE A 111 -6.32 21.35 2.80
N LYS A 112 -5.89 22.13 1.80
CA LYS A 112 -4.89 23.18 1.99
C LYS A 112 -5.51 24.35 2.74
N SER A 113 -4.99 24.61 3.94
CA SER A 113 -5.43 25.70 4.80
C SER A 113 -4.24 26.40 5.45
N GLU A 114 -4.47 27.55 6.09
CA GLU A 114 -3.47 28.22 6.90
C GLU A 114 -3.03 27.39 8.13
N TYR A 115 -3.79 26.34 8.49
CA TYR A 115 -3.52 25.43 9.60
C TYR A 115 -2.70 24.20 9.17
N SER A 116 -2.38 24.03 7.90
CA SER A 116 -1.53 22.93 7.45
C SER A 116 -0.07 23.10 7.89
N PHE A 117 0.39 24.35 8.02
CA PHE A 117 1.74 24.71 8.44
C PHE A 117 1.76 26.14 9.06
N PRO A 118 2.63 26.46 10.05
CA PRO A 118 3.63 25.58 10.70
C PRO A 118 2.99 24.48 11.57
N TYR A 119 3.76 23.44 11.89
CA TYR A 119 3.23 22.25 12.58
C TYR A 119 2.63 22.54 13.95
N ALA A 120 3.16 23.56 14.68
CA ALA A 120 2.54 24.00 15.92
C ALA A 120 1.10 24.47 15.70
N LYS A 121 0.86 25.26 14.64
CA LYS A 121 -0.49 25.74 14.26
C LYS A 121 -1.40 24.58 13.85
N HIS A 122 -0.86 23.57 13.14
CA HIS A 122 -1.57 22.38 12.75
C HIS A 122 -2.08 21.61 13.98
N VAL A 123 -1.20 21.32 14.92
CA VAL A 123 -1.53 20.58 16.14
C VAL A 123 -2.52 21.37 17.02
N ASP A 124 -2.32 22.69 17.17
CA ASP A 124 -3.22 23.57 17.94
C ASP A 124 -4.63 23.62 17.34
N ALA A 125 -4.73 23.63 16.00
CA ALA A 125 -6.01 23.59 15.31
C ALA A 125 -6.74 22.25 15.58
N LYS A 126 -6.05 21.11 15.49
CA LYS A 126 -6.62 19.79 15.81
C LYS A 126 -7.01 19.71 17.31
N HIS A 127 -6.21 20.23 18.22
CA HIS A 127 -6.58 20.32 19.64
C HIS A 127 -7.82 21.19 19.85
N THR A 128 -7.99 22.26 19.08
CA THR A 128 -9.17 23.13 19.16
C THR A 128 -10.43 22.40 18.70
N ILE A 129 -10.34 21.63 17.61
CA ILE A 129 -11.44 20.76 17.15
C ILE A 129 -11.76 19.69 18.21
N GLN A 130 -10.74 18.98 18.70
CA GLN A 130 -10.92 17.94 19.72
C GLN A 130 -11.55 18.48 21.00
N ARG A 131 -11.09 19.67 21.43
CA ARG A 131 -11.64 20.36 22.61
C ARG A 131 -13.12 20.63 22.46
N TRP A 132 -13.59 21.04 21.25
CA TRP A 132 -15.00 21.25 21.02
C TRP A 132 -15.81 19.96 21.27
N PHE A 133 -15.39 18.82 20.75
CA PHE A 133 -16.08 17.54 20.98
C PHE A 133 -16.03 17.14 22.47
N VAL A 134 -14.90 17.27 23.14
CA VAL A 134 -14.73 16.92 24.54
C VAL A 134 -15.57 17.83 25.45
N GLU A 135 -15.56 19.15 25.23
CA GLU A 135 -16.18 20.11 26.15
C GLU A 135 -17.62 20.48 25.79
N LYS A 136 -18.00 20.43 24.52
CA LYS A 136 -19.31 20.97 24.06
C LYS A 136 -20.34 19.90 23.76
N THR A 137 -19.98 18.65 23.52
CA THR A 137 -20.92 17.53 23.37
C THR A 137 -21.29 16.96 24.73
N ARG A 138 -22.44 16.28 24.86
CA ARG A 138 -22.98 15.79 26.15
C ARG A 138 -22.05 14.76 26.84
N LEU A 139 -21.58 13.75 26.09
CA LEU A 139 -20.71 12.67 26.59
C LEU A 139 -19.22 12.90 26.33
N GLY A 140 -18.85 14.02 25.68
CA GLY A 140 -17.47 14.38 25.47
C GLY A 140 -16.64 13.35 24.69
N ILE A 141 -17.27 12.52 23.85
CA ILE A 141 -16.58 11.42 23.13
C ILE A 141 -15.51 11.99 22.19
N PRO A 142 -14.24 11.68 22.40
CA PRO A 142 -13.16 12.20 21.56
C PRO A 142 -13.24 11.68 20.13
N VAL A 143 -12.76 12.50 19.18
CA VAL A 143 -12.70 12.17 17.76
C VAL A 143 -11.43 11.39 17.44
N ASP A 144 -11.53 10.40 16.55
CA ASP A 144 -10.41 9.73 15.89
C ASP A 144 -10.02 10.56 14.65
N PHE A 145 -8.77 11.05 14.58
CA PHE A 145 -8.26 11.79 13.41
C PHE A 145 -7.58 10.82 12.46
N THR A 146 -8.27 10.48 11.39
CA THR A 146 -7.78 9.55 10.37
C THR A 146 -7.03 10.26 9.24
N ASN A 147 -6.17 9.55 8.54
CA ASN A 147 -5.47 10.04 7.36
C ASN A 147 -5.04 8.88 6.47
N GLU A 148 -4.62 9.19 5.25
CA GLU A 148 -4.01 8.27 4.32
C GLU A 148 -2.50 8.15 4.53
N GLY A 149 -1.86 7.06 4.01
CA GLY A 149 -0.43 6.86 4.12
C GLY A 149 0.05 5.54 3.54
N ILE A 150 0.26 5.43 2.24
CA ILE A 150 0.81 4.21 1.62
C ILE A 150 2.26 4.36 1.14
N ARG A 151 2.74 5.60 1.11
CA ARG A 151 4.10 5.96 0.69
C ARG A 151 4.64 7.15 1.52
N GLY A 152 4.38 7.11 2.81
CA GLY A 152 4.54 8.17 3.77
C GLY A 152 3.20 8.82 4.10
N LEU A 153 3.14 9.47 5.26
CA LEU A 153 1.94 10.12 5.75
C LEU A 153 1.37 11.10 4.72
N CYS A 154 0.08 11.04 4.45
CA CYS A 154 -0.60 11.95 3.54
C CYS A 154 -0.69 13.37 4.13
N HIS A 155 0.44 14.04 4.12
CA HIS A 155 0.60 15.44 4.54
C HIS A 155 1.56 16.12 3.58
N ASP A 156 1.31 17.38 3.22
CA ASP A 156 2.04 18.07 2.15
C ASP A 156 3.56 18.15 2.38
N ARG A 157 4.03 18.06 3.63
CA ARG A 157 5.42 18.19 4.04
C ARG A 157 6.02 16.97 4.71
N ALA A 158 5.32 15.83 4.71
CA ALA A 158 5.83 14.60 5.28
C ALA A 158 6.95 13.98 4.42
N THR A 159 7.65 12.99 4.95
CA THR A 159 8.68 12.24 4.22
C THR A 159 8.07 11.42 3.09
N TYR A 160 8.59 11.58 1.89
CA TYR A 160 8.05 10.96 0.69
C TYR A 160 8.86 9.71 0.28
N PHE A 161 8.26 8.54 0.44
CA PHE A 161 8.82 7.25 0.07
C PHE A 161 8.47 6.83 -1.36
N PRO A 162 9.13 5.79 -1.91
CA PRO A 162 8.68 5.16 -3.15
C PRO A 162 7.21 4.76 -3.08
N ALA A 163 6.52 4.77 -4.23
CA ALA A 163 5.20 4.16 -4.35
C ALA A 163 5.23 2.70 -3.87
N GLN A 164 4.11 2.17 -3.40
CA GLN A 164 4.08 0.87 -2.73
C GLN A 164 4.58 -0.27 -3.63
N CYS A 165 4.38 -0.22 -4.96
CA CYS A 165 4.97 -1.16 -5.91
C CYS A 165 6.52 -1.13 -5.91
N GLY A 166 7.13 0.05 -5.75
CA GLY A 166 8.57 0.19 -5.56
C GLY A 166 9.02 -0.34 -4.19
N GLN A 167 8.24 -0.09 -3.13
CA GLN A 167 8.51 -0.69 -1.81
C GLN A 167 8.47 -2.22 -1.88
N GLY A 168 7.50 -2.81 -2.60
CA GLY A 168 7.41 -4.25 -2.86
C GLY A 168 8.65 -4.80 -3.54
N ALA A 169 9.19 -4.08 -4.53
CA ALA A 169 10.40 -4.46 -5.24
C ALA A 169 11.68 -4.46 -4.38
N THR A 170 11.64 -3.91 -3.18
CA THR A 170 12.76 -4.01 -2.22
C THR A 170 12.91 -5.41 -1.64
N TRP A 171 11.86 -6.20 -1.52
CA TRP A 171 11.83 -7.50 -0.85
C TRP A 171 12.48 -7.45 0.54
N ASN A 172 12.32 -6.35 1.26
CA ASN A 172 13.02 -6.08 2.51
C ASN A 172 12.07 -5.76 3.66
N LYS A 173 11.72 -6.77 4.45
CA LYS A 173 10.85 -6.66 5.63
C LYS A 173 11.34 -5.59 6.63
N LYS A 174 12.65 -5.53 6.88
CA LYS A 174 13.25 -4.58 7.82
C LYS A 174 13.10 -3.13 7.34
N LEU A 175 13.26 -2.91 6.03
CA LEU A 175 13.10 -1.57 5.46
C LEU A 175 11.62 -1.12 5.52
N ILE A 176 10.67 -2.00 5.20
CA ILE A 176 9.23 -1.68 5.33
C ILE A 176 8.88 -1.36 6.78
N ALA A 177 9.42 -2.09 7.75
CA ALA A 177 9.24 -1.75 9.17
C ALA A 177 9.75 -0.34 9.50
N ARG A 178 10.92 0.06 8.98
CA ARG A 178 11.47 1.41 9.17
C ARG A 178 10.63 2.49 8.48
N ILE A 179 10.11 2.23 7.29
CA ILE A 179 9.17 3.14 6.60
C ILE A 179 7.93 3.35 7.48
N GLY A 180 7.33 2.27 7.98
CA GLY A 180 6.19 2.35 8.89
C GLY A 180 6.49 3.08 10.20
N GLU A 181 7.71 2.93 10.76
CA GLU A 181 8.13 3.68 11.95
C GLU A 181 8.27 5.19 11.68
N VAL A 182 8.78 5.59 10.52
CA VAL A 182 8.86 7.00 10.11
C VAL A 182 7.46 7.58 9.97
N GLU A 183 6.60 6.91 9.24
CA GLU A 183 5.22 7.34 9.03
C GLU A 183 4.46 7.46 10.37
N ALA A 184 4.62 6.49 11.26
CA ALA A 184 4.01 6.51 12.57
C ALA A 184 4.48 7.69 13.43
N LYS A 185 5.80 7.95 13.47
CA LYS A 185 6.36 9.08 14.23
C LYS A 185 5.84 10.43 13.71
N GLU A 186 5.78 10.61 12.40
CA GLU A 186 5.25 11.82 11.79
C GLU A 186 3.75 11.98 12.05
N ALA A 187 2.97 10.91 11.91
CA ALA A 187 1.53 10.91 12.16
C ALA A 187 1.21 11.25 13.63
N VAL A 188 1.88 10.60 14.58
CA VAL A 188 1.68 10.86 16.02
C VAL A 188 2.07 12.30 16.38
N ALA A 189 3.19 12.80 15.85
CA ALA A 189 3.64 14.17 16.11
C ALA A 189 2.63 15.22 15.60
N LEU A 190 1.95 14.94 14.50
CA LEU A 190 0.90 15.77 13.90
C LEU A 190 -0.51 15.51 14.46
N GLY A 191 -0.65 14.56 15.41
CA GLY A 191 -1.91 14.31 16.11
C GLY A 191 -2.92 13.45 15.34
N TYR A 192 -2.49 12.69 14.33
CA TYR A 192 -3.31 11.64 13.73
C TYR A 192 -3.31 10.39 14.61
N THR A 193 -4.37 9.62 14.54
CA THR A 193 -4.62 8.44 15.39
C THR A 193 -4.85 7.16 14.60
N ASN A 194 -5.10 7.29 13.29
CA ASN A 194 -5.38 6.16 12.41
C ASN A 194 -4.89 6.45 10.98
N ILE A 195 -4.26 5.46 10.36
CA ILE A 195 -3.77 5.56 8.98
C ILE A 195 -4.41 4.47 8.13
N TYR A 196 -5.01 4.87 7.00
CA TYR A 196 -5.63 3.98 6.03
C TYR A 196 -4.57 3.31 5.14
N SER A 197 -3.76 2.47 5.76
CA SER A 197 -2.59 1.78 5.21
C SER A 197 -2.35 0.46 5.96
N PRO A 198 -1.66 -0.52 5.33
CA PRO A 198 -1.21 -0.60 3.93
C PRO A 198 -2.31 -1.05 2.97
N ILE A 199 -2.07 -0.90 1.65
CA ILE A 199 -2.90 -1.55 0.64
C ILE A 199 -2.42 -3.00 0.48
N LEU A 200 -3.34 -3.95 0.70
CA LEU A 200 -3.08 -5.39 0.66
C LEU A 200 -3.71 -6.09 -0.54
N ASP A 201 -4.29 -5.32 -1.46
CA ASP A 201 -4.69 -5.83 -2.77
C ASP A 201 -3.47 -6.40 -3.49
N ILE A 202 -3.68 -7.45 -4.29
CA ILE A 202 -2.63 -8.07 -5.11
C ILE A 202 -2.76 -7.64 -6.57
N ALA A 203 -1.64 -7.29 -7.21
CA ALA A 203 -1.60 -6.80 -8.60
C ALA A 203 -1.66 -7.95 -9.63
N GLN A 204 -2.71 -8.76 -9.59
CA GLN A 204 -2.90 -9.92 -10.48
C GLN A 204 -3.20 -9.51 -11.94
N ASP A 205 -3.71 -8.30 -12.16
CA ASP A 205 -3.97 -7.76 -13.49
C ASP A 205 -3.25 -6.41 -13.68
N PRO A 206 -2.19 -6.35 -14.50
CA PRO A 206 -1.42 -5.12 -14.69
C PRO A 206 -2.19 -4.01 -15.43
N ARG A 207 -3.37 -4.29 -15.99
CA ARG A 207 -4.25 -3.26 -16.57
C ARG A 207 -4.88 -2.37 -15.49
N TRP A 208 -5.01 -2.87 -14.27
CA TRP A 208 -5.59 -2.12 -13.16
C TRP A 208 -4.79 -0.85 -12.83
N GLY A 209 -5.46 0.28 -12.70
CA GLY A 209 -4.80 1.58 -12.46
C GLY A 209 -4.10 1.66 -11.12
N ARG A 210 -4.59 0.92 -10.09
CA ARG A 210 -4.06 0.94 -8.72
C ARG A 210 -2.95 -0.08 -8.46
N CYS A 211 -2.40 -0.76 -9.48
CA CYS A 211 -1.20 -1.60 -9.34
C CYS A 211 -0.04 -0.86 -8.64
N VAL A 212 0.10 0.43 -8.91
CA VAL A 212 1.11 1.31 -8.30
C VAL A 212 1.01 1.39 -6.77
N GLU A 213 -0.17 1.12 -6.22
CA GLU A 213 -0.47 1.23 -4.79
C GLU A 213 -0.27 -0.09 -4.03
N THR A 214 0.12 -1.18 -4.69
CA THR A 214 0.25 -2.53 -4.10
C THR A 214 1.72 -2.93 -3.92
N TYR A 215 2.01 -3.84 -2.98
CA TYR A 215 3.36 -4.43 -2.85
C TYR A 215 3.70 -5.44 -3.94
N GLY A 216 2.74 -5.89 -4.76
CA GLY A 216 2.97 -6.83 -5.85
C GLY A 216 1.80 -7.78 -6.11
N GLU A 217 2.07 -8.87 -6.82
CA GLU A 217 1.07 -9.85 -7.26
C GLU A 217 0.98 -11.11 -6.39
N ASP A 218 2.01 -11.40 -5.59
CA ASP A 218 2.09 -12.61 -4.77
C ASP A 218 1.56 -12.37 -3.35
N PRO A 219 0.60 -13.20 -2.87
CA PRO A 219 -0.04 -12.99 -1.58
C PRO A 219 0.91 -13.12 -0.38
N TYR A 220 1.93 -13.98 -0.46
CA TYR A 220 2.90 -14.14 0.62
C TYR A 220 3.81 -12.92 0.74
N LEU A 221 4.32 -12.40 -0.39
CA LEU A 221 5.13 -11.18 -0.41
C LEU A 221 4.34 -9.99 0.13
N VAL A 222 3.12 -9.77 -0.40
CA VAL A 222 2.23 -8.68 0.03
C VAL A 222 1.91 -8.78 1.53
N GLY A 223 1.55 -9.98 2.00
CA GLY A 223 1.23 -10.23 3.40
C GLY A 223 2.42 -10.01 4.33
N GLU A 224 3.62 -10.54 3.99
CA GLU A 224 4.83 -10.39 4.80
C GLU A 224 5.27 -8.92 4.92
N LEU A 225 5.20 -8.15 3.84
CA LEU A 225 5.51 -6.71 3.86
C LEU A 225 4.42 -5.92 4.58
N GLY A 226 3.16 -6.23 4.33
CA GLY A 226 2.01 -5.61 5.00
C GLY A 226 2.05 -5.78 6.52
N LYS A 227 2.42 -6.97 7.03
CA LYS A 227 2.62 -7.20 8.47
C LYS A 227 3.64 -6.24 9.09
N GLN A 228 4.73 -5.94 8.38
CA GLN A 228 5.73 -5.01 8.88
C GLN A 228 5.18 -3.59 9.02
N MET A 229 4.43 -3.12 8.03
CA MET A 229 3.79 -1.80 8.08
C MET A 229 2.79 -1.73 9.24
N ILE A 230 1.87 -2.69 9.34
CA ILE A 230 0.83 -2.74 10.38
C ILE A 230 1.45 -2.73 11.79
N THR A 231 2.40 -3.63 12.04
CA THR A 231 3.04 -3.72 13.35
C THR A 231 3.83 -2.48 13.71
N SER A 232 4.46 -1.82 12.73
CA SER A 232 5.19 -0.58 12.93
C SER A 232 4.26 0.59 13.27
N LEU A 233 3.15 0.74 12.57
CA LEU A 233 2.14 1.77 12.89
C LEU A 233 1.55 1.56 14.29
N GLN A 234 1.10 0.35 14.61
CA GLN A 234 0.45 0.04 15.88
C GLN A 234 1.37 0.08 17.10
N LYS A 235 2.68 -0.15 16.91
CA LYS A 235 3.70 0.06 17.95
C LYS A 235 3.73 1.48 18.52
N TYR A 236 3.32 2.48 17.73
CA TYR A 236 3.23 3.88 18.13
C TYR A 236 1.83 4.31 18.55
N ASN A 237 0.96 3.35 18.86
CA ASN A 237 -0.43 3.57 19.25
C ASN A 237 -1.23 4.34 18.20
N LEU A 238 -1.06 3.93 16.93
CA LEU A 238 -1.87 4.30 15.77
C LEU A 238 -2.66 3.08 15.33
N VAL A 239 -3.86 3.28 14.85
CA VAL A 239 -4.61 2.21 14.16
C VAL A 239 -4.05 2.07 12.75
N ALA A 240 -3.70 0.87 12.36
CA ALA A 240 -3.48 0.51 10.96
C ALA A 240 -4.80 -0.01 10.37
N THR A 241 -5.20 0.56 9.25
CA THR A 241 -6.43 0.20 8.53
C THR A 241 -6.08 -0.32 7.14
N PRO A 242 -5.66 -1.61 7.02
CA PRO A 242 -5.38 -2.21 5.72
C PRO A 242 -6.61 -2.19 4.81
N LYS A 243 -6.35 -2.11 3.49
CA LYS A 243 -7.37 -1.95 2.45
C LYS A 243 -6.95 -2.60 1.12
N HIS A 244 -7.87 -2.90 0.20
CA HIS A 244 -9.33 -2.77 0.31
C HIS A 244 -9.93 -4.18 0.45
N PHE A 245 -10.56 -4.45 1.54
CA PHE A 245 -11.16 -5.77 1.83
C PHE A 245 -12.53 -5.89 1.16
N ALA A 246 -12.70 -6.74 0.08
CA ALA A 246 -11.73 -7.66 -0.46
C ALA A 246 -11.93 -7.90 -1.97
N VAL A 247 -10.94 -8.60 -2.56
CA VAL A 247 -10.99 -9.08 -3.96
C VAL A 247 -11.16 -7.94 -4.96
N TYR A 248 -10.47 -6.82 -4.74
CA TYR A 248 -10.74 -5.56 -5.45
C TYR A 248 -9.91 -5.37 -6.73
N SER A 249 -8.79 -6.06 -6.93
CA SER A 249 -7.83 -5.84 -8.03
C SER A 249 -8.41 -6.14 -9.42
N ILE A 250 -9.33 -5.32 -9.89
CA ILE A 250 -9.99 -5.44 -11.20
C ILE A 250 -9.79 -4.17 -12.03
N PRO A 251 -9.45 -4.29 -13.32
CA PRO A 251 -9.15 -3.13 -14.18
C PRO A 251 -10.41 -2.33 -14.57
N VAL A 252 -11.58 -2.93 -14.49
CA VAL A 252 -12.87 -2.30 -14.84
C VAL A 252 -13.88 -2.59 -13.74
N GLY A 253 -14.56 -1.55 -13.29
CA GLY A 253 -15.50 -1.68 -12.17
C GLY A 253 -14.95 -1.00 -10.91
N GLY A 254 -15.42 -1.40 -9.74
CA GLY A 254 -15.10 -0.70 -8.52
C GLY A 254 -15.41 0.79 -8.63
N ARG A 255 -14.49 1.66 -8.29
CA ARG A 255 -14.60 3.10 -8.52
C ARG A 255 -14.15 3.51 -9.92
N ASP A 256 -13.17 2.83 -10.48
CA ASP A 256 -12.59 3.16 -11.81
C ASP A 256 -13.61 3.01 -12.94
N GLY A 257 -14.53 2.05 -12.82
CA GLY A 257 -15.42 1.67 -13.91
C GLY A 257 -16.88 1.89 -13.61
N LYS A 258 -17.65 2.05 -14.69
CA LYS A 258 -19.10 2.17 -14.66
C LYS A 258 -19.82 0.86 -15.02
N THR A 259 -19.05 -0.19 -15.32
CA THR A 259 -19.56 -1.45 -15.80
C THR A 259 -19.30 -2.57 -14.77
N ARG A 260 -18.59 -3.59 -15.15
CA ARG A 260 -18.33 -4.75 -14.33
C ARG A 260 -17.55 -4.43 -13.06
N THR A 261 -18.02 -4.97 -11.96
CA THR A 261 -17.39 -4.81 -10.63
C THR A 261 -16.91 -6.14 -10.04
N ASP A 262 -17.45 -7.28 -10.48
CA ASP A 262 -17.06 -8.62 -10.04
C ASP A 262 -15.75 -9.05 -10.70
N PRO A 263 -14.72 -9.47 -9.93
CA PRO A 263 -13.45 -9.94 -10.46
C PRO A 263 -13.53 -11.34 -11.11
N HIS A 264 -14.63 -12.08 -10.98
CA HIS A 264 -14.83 -13.45 -11.44
C HIS A 264 -13.76 -14.44 -10.96
N VAL A 265 -13.45 -14.36 -9.70
CA VAL A 265 -12.48 -15.22 -9.03
C VAL A 265 -13.21 -16.39 -8.34
N ALA A 266 -12.76 -17.61 -8.59
CA ALA A 266 -13.33 -18.78 -7.94
C ALA A 266 -13.08 -18.77 -6.41
N PRO A 267 -13.97 -19.33 -5.57
CA PRO A 267 -13.86 -19.27 -4.10
C PRO A 267 -12.53 -19.78 -3.55
N ARG A 268 -11.94 -20.83 -4.12
CA ARG A 268 -10.64 -21.35 -3.70
C ARG A 268 -9.51 -20.37 -4.01
N GLU A 269 -9.56 -19.75 -5.16
CA GLU A 269 -8.56 -18.75 -5.57
C GLU A 269 -8.70 -17.46 -4.73
N MET A 270 -9.92 -17.03 -4.47
CA MET A 270 -10.22 -15.93 -3.55
C MET A 270 -9.55 -16.16 -2.19
N ARG A 271 -9.74 -17.37 -1.60
CA ARG A 271 -9.14 -17.76 -0.32
C ARG A 271 -7.61 -17.87 -0.37
N THR A 272 -7.06 -18.40 -1.47
CA THR A 272 -5.63 -18.71 -1.57
C THR A 272 -4.80 -17.48 -1.91
N LEU A 273 -5.33 -16.54 -2.70
CA LEU A 273 -4.60 -15.39 -3.21
C LEU A 273 -5.12 -14.07 -2.63
N TYR A 274 -6.38 -13.74 -2.89
CA TYR A 274 -6.87 -12.36 -2.71
C TYR A 274 -7.07 -11.95 -1.25
N ILE A 275 -7.54 -12.87 -0.41
CA ILE A 275 -7.78 -12.53 1.01
C ILE A 275 -6.69 -13.05 1.96
N GLU A 276 -5.72 -13.79 1.46
CA GLU A 276 -4.61 -14.31 2.27
C GLU A 276 -3.75 -13.17 2.91
N PRO A 277 -3.38 -12.08 2.20
CA PRO A 277 -2.69 -10.96 2.85
C PRO A 277 -3.49 -10.32 3.99
N PHE A 278 -4.81 -10.27 3.87
CA PHE A 278 -5.71 -9.79 4.92
C PHE A 278 -5.77 -10.74 6.11
N ARG A 279 -5.83 -12.07 5.87
CA ARG A 279 -5.73 -13.05 6.97
C ARG A 279 -4.45 -12.84 7.77
N MET A 280 -3.32 -12.67 7.08
CA MET A 280 -2.02 -12.39 7.72
C MET A 280 -2.05 -11.06 8.50
N ALA A 281 -2.71 -10.03 7.96
CA ALA A 281 -2.86 -8.74 8.63
C ALA A 281 -3.63 -8.84 9.95
N PHE A 282 -4.73 -9.61 9.99
CA PHE A 282 -5.57 -9.69 11.19
C PHE A 282 -5.09 -10.75 12.17
N GLN A 283 -4.76 -11.96 11.70
CA GLN A 283 -4.39 -13.07 12.57
C GLN A 283 -2.93 -13.04 13.03
N GLU A 284 -2.01 -12.49 12.22
CA GLU A 284 -0.58 -12.49 12.51
C GLU A 284 -0.04 -11.11 12.93
N ALA A 285 -0.57 -10.01 12.37
CA ALA A 285 -0.14 -8.65 12.72
C ALA A 285 -1.13 -7.91 13.65
N GLY A 286 -2.36 -8.42 13.83
CA GLY A 286 -3.34 -7.86 14.76
C GLY A 286 -3.86 -6.48 14.35
N ALA A 287 -4.10 -6.24 13.05
CA ALA A 287 -4.65 -4.97 12.56
C ALA A 287 -5.99 -4.66 13.22
N LEU A 288 -6.20 -3.39 13.59
CA LEU A 288 -7.36 -2.93 14.36
C LEU A 288 -8.40 -2.18 13.52
N GLY A 289 -8.08 -1.81 12.30
CA GLY A 289 -9.02 -1.26 11.32
C GLY A 289 -9.02 -2.10 10.05
N VAL A 290 -10.04 -1.94 9.21
CA VAL A 290 -10.10 -2.44 7.85
C VAL A 290 -11.03 -1.59 7.02
N MET A 291 -10.66 -1.31 5.77
CA MET A 291 -11.51 -0.61 4.81
C MET A 291 -12.11 -1.61 3.83
N SER A 292 -13.47 -1.64 3.73
CA SER A 292 -14.17 -2.46 2.75
C SER A 292 -14.08 -1.87 1.35
N SER A 293 -14.11 -2.73 0.32
CA SER A 293 -13.89 -2.34 -1.07
C SER A 293 -15.17 -1.93 -1.82
N TYR A 294 -15.00 -1.40 -3.04
CA TYR A 294 -16.08 -0.91 -3.90
C TYR A 294 -16.83 -1.99 -4.68
N ASN A 295 -16.18 -3.14 -4.92
CA ASN A 295 -16.65 -4.17 -5.83
C ASN A 295 -17.70 -5.10 -5.19
N ASP A 296 -18.33 -5.88 -6.01
CA ASP A 296 -19.05 -7.08 -5.61
C ASP A 296 -18.19 -8.35 -5.81
N TYR A 297 -18.59 -9.41 -5.18
CA TYR A 297 -18.05 -10.74 -5.38
C TYR A 297 -19.25 -11.70 -5.57
N ASP A 298 -19.29 -12.38 -6.71
CA ASP A 298 -20.40 -13.26 -7.08
C ASP A 298 -21.79 -12.58 -6.96
N GLY A 299 -21.83 -11.29 -7.34
CA GLY A 299 -23.05 -10.46 -7.32
C GLY A 299 -23.40 -9.84 -5.98
N GLU A 300 -22.67 -10.10 -4.90
CA GLU A 300 -22.88 -9.48 -3.59
C GLU A 300 -21.86 -8.36 -3.32
N PRO A 301 -22.30 -7.09 -3.11
CA PRO A 301 -21.39 -6.01 -2.77
C PRO A 301 -20.61 -6.29 -1.48
N ILE A 302 -19.29 -6.21 -1.51
CA ILE A 302 -18.45 -6.55 -0.35
C ILE A 302 -18.83 -5.72 0.88
N THR A 303 -19.08 -4.41 0.72
CA THR A 303 -19.48 -3.52 1.82
C THR A 303 -20.83 -3.91 2.45
N GLY A 304 -21.67 -4.65 1.73
CA GLY A 304 -22.95 -5.18 2.20
C GLY A 304 -22.97 -6.69 2.43
N SER A 305 -21.81 -7.37 2.41
CA SER A 305 -21.72 -8.80 2.53
C SER A 305 -21.50 -9.27 3.96
N TYR A 306 -22.50 -9.97 4.52
CA TYR A 306 -22.39 -10.63 5.82
C TYR A 306 -21.30 -11.71 5.81
N HIS A 307 -21.18 -12.43 4.69
CA HIS A 307 -20.15 -13.45 4.51
C HIS A 307 -18.73 -12.88 4.69
N PHE A 308 -18.40 -11.77 4.02
CA PHE A 308 -17.06 -11.17 4.15
C PHE A 308 -16.87 -10.45 5.48
N LEU A 309 -17.79 -9.55 5.86
CA LEU A 309 -17.57 -8.65 6.99
C LEU A 309 -17.85 -9.29 8.35
N THR A 310 -18.62 -10.38 8.39
CA THR A 310 -18.96 -11.06 9.66
C THR A 310 -18.43 -12.49 9.70
N GLU A 311 -18.79 -13.37 8.75
CA GLU A 311 -18.39 -14.78 8.84
C GLU A 311 -16.86 -14.93 8.68
N ILE A 312 -16.26 -14.40 7.61
CA ILE A 312 -14.82 -14.52 7.39
C ILE A 312 -14.06 -13.63 8.38
N LEU A 313 -14.34 -12.32 8.37
CA LEU A 313 -13.52 -11.36 9.10
C LEU A 313 -13.60 -11.55 10.61
N ARG A 314 -14.81 -11.64 11.18
CA ARG A 314 -15.02 -11.67 12.63
C ARG A 314 -15.11 -13.08 13.22
N GLN A 315 -15.88 -13.97 12.59
CA GLN A 315 -16.12 -15.31 13.18
C GLN A 315 -14.94 -16.25 12.89
N GLU A 316 -14.44 -16.29 11.65
CA GLU A 316 -13.34 -17.18 11.26
C GLU A 316 -11.98 -16.62 11.72
N TRP A 317 -11.71 -15.33 11.45
CA TRP A 317 -10.40 -14.72 11.73
C TRP A 317 -10.29 -14.05 13.08
N GLY A 318 -11.41 -13.86 13.77
CA GLY A 318 -11.43 -13.28 15.13
C GLY A 318 -11.12 -11.79 15.20
N PHE A 319 -11.39 -11.03 14.14
CA PHE A 319 -11.15 -9.59 14.08
C PHE A 319 -11.94 -8.84 15.15
N GLN A 320 -11.26 -8.00 15.95
CA GLN A 320 -11.83 -7.25 17.08
C GLN A 320 -11.90 -5.74 16.85
N GLY A 321 -11.46 -5.27 15.67
CA GLY A 321 -11.45 -3.86 15.31
C GLY A 321 -12.74 -3.38 14.67
N TYR A 322 -12.65 -2.30 13.89
CA TYR A 322 -13.78 -1.77 13.15
C TYR A 322 -13.60 -1.77 11.63
N VAL A 323 -14.71 -1.82 10.90
CA VAL A 323 -14.78 -1.74 9.44
C VAL A 323 -15.19 -0.32 9.06
N VAL A 324 -14.36 0.37 8.27
CA VAL A 324 -14.74 1.61 7.58
C VAL A 324 -15.04 1.29 6.12
N SER A 325 -16.05 1.91 5.52
CA SER A 325 -16.28 1.78 4.08
C SER A 325 -15.25 2.58 3.29
N ASP A 326 -14.90 2.14 2.09
CA ASP A 326 -14.32 3.07 1.12
C ASP A 326 -15.34 4.16 0.72
N SER A 327 -14.85 5.28 0.21
CA SER A 327 -15.70 6.44 -0.11
C SER A 327 -16.71 6.09 -1.20
N GLU A 328 -18.01 6.28 -0.94
CA GLU A 328 -19.15 5.92 -1.81
C GLU A 328 -19.53 4.41 -1.81
N ALA A 329 -18.79 3.51 -1.16
CA ALA A 329 -19.07 2.08 -1.24
C ALA A 329 -20.44 1.68 -0.65
N VAL A 330 -20.95 2.41 0.35
CA VAL A 330 -22.31 2.21 0.89
C VAL A 330 -23.36 2.67 -0.11
N GLU A 331 -23.13 3.81 -0.74
CA GLU A 331 -24.00 4.39 -1.77
C GLU A 331 -24.10 3.45 -2.99
N PHE A 332 -22.99 2.78 -3.33
CA PHE A 332 -22.95 1.86 -4.47
C PHE A 332 -23.87 0.66 -4.31
N ILE A 333 -24.19 0.22 -3.10
CA ILE A 333 -25.15 -0.87 -2.87
C ILE A 333 -26.49 -0.59 -3.57
N SER A 334 -26.99 0.65 -3.49
CA SER A 334 -28.25 1.04 -4.13
C SER A 334 -28.09 1.67 -5.51
N ASN A 335 -27.08 2.55 -5.72
CA ASN A 335 -27.02 3.36 -6.93
C ASN A 335 -26.24 2.69 -8.07
N LYS A 336 -25.28 1.82 -7.78
CA LYS A 336 -24.42 1.14 -8.77
C LYS A 336 -24.72 -0.36 -8.86
N HIS A 337 -24.66 -1.12 -7.76
CA HIS A 337 -24.91 -2.55 -7.70
C HIS A 337 -26.39 -2.90 -7.85
N LYS A 338 -27.30 -1.98 -7.44
CA LYS A 338 -28.75 -2.16 -7.55
C LYS A 338 -29.29 -3.35 -6.76
N VAL A 339 -28.63 -3.72 -5.65
CA VAL A 339 -29.09 -4.82 -4.77
C VAL A 339 -29.97 -4.32 -3.61
N ALA A 340 -30.06 -3.00 -3.43
CA ALA A 340 -31.04 -2.37 -2.57
C ALA A 340 -31.85 -1.36 -3.38
N ASP A 341 -33.15 -1.28 -3.14
CA ASP A 341 -34.09 -0.38 -3.84
C ASP A 341 -33.96 1.07 -3.38
N THR A 342 -33.56 1.28 -2.12
CA THR A 342 -33.35 2.60 -1.53
C THR A 342 -31.98 2.69 -0.84
N TYR A 343 -31.51 3.91 -0.63
CA TYR A 343 -30.28 4.15 0.11
C TYR A 343 -30.39 3.68 1.57
N GLU A 344 -31.53 3.90 2.25
CA GLU A 344 -31.75 3.40 3.60
C GLU A 344 -31.65 1.86 3.70
N ASN A 345 -32.17 1.13 2.70
CA ASN A 345 -32.04 -0.32 2.65
C ASN A 345 -30.58 -0.75 2.40
N GLY A 346 -29.82 0.00 1.58
CA GLY A 346 -28.39 -0.19 1.41
C GLY A 346 -27.60 0.04 2.71
N ILE A 347 -27.93 1.09 3.47
CA ILE A 347 -27.35 1.35 4.79
C ILE A 347 -27.65 0.18 5.75
N ALA A 348 -28.92 -0.25 5.80
CA ALA A 348 -29.33 -1.37 6.67
C ALA A 348 -28.58 -2.65 6.30
N GLN A 349 -28.41 -2.96 5.01
CA GLN A 349 -27.63 -4.08 4.54
C GLN A 349 -26.18 -4.00 5.02
N ALA A 350 -25.49 -2.85 4.79
CA ALA A 350 -24.09 -2.67 5.18
C ALA A 350 -23.87 -2.80 6.69
N VAL A 351 -24.71 -2.15 7.52
CA VAL A 351 -24.56 -2.18 8.99
C VAL A 351 -24.85 -3.57 9.55
N ASN A 352 -25.87 -4.25 9.06
CA ASN A 352 -26.19 -5.63 9.45
C ASN A 352 -25.10 -6.61 9.01
N ALA A 353 -24.47 -6.37 7.84
CA ALA A 353 -23.32 -7.15 7.36
C ALA A 353 -22.07 -6.99 8.24
N GLY A 354 -21.87 -5.83 8.85
CA GLY A 354 -20.71 -5.64 9.71
C GLY A 354 -20.00 -4.30 9.58
N LEU A 355 -20.52 -3.36 8.80
CA LEU A 355 -19.95 -2.02 8.66
C LEU A 355 -20.10 -1.23 9.97
N ASN A 356 -19.02 -0.54 10.37
CA ASN A 356 -19.00 0.35 11.54
C ASN A 356 -19.09 1.82 11.14
N ILE A 357 -18.26 2.28 10.19
CA ILE A 357 -18.16 3.70 9.84
C ILE A 357 -18.31 3.86 8.33
N ARG A 358 -19.22 4.74 7.94
CA ARG A 358 -19.35 5.14 6.53
C ARG A 358 -18.43 6.32 6.24
N THR A 359 -17.64 6.20 5.18
CA THR A 359 -16.78 7.25 4.64
C THR A 359 -17.35 7.77 3.33
N HIS A 360 -17.46 9.10 3.18
CA HIS A 360 -17.88 9.75 1.94
C HIS A 360 -17.59 11.26 1.96
N PHE A 361 -17.54 11.86 0.77
CA PHE A 361 -17.29 13.28 0.52
C PHE A 361 -18.56 14.15 0.59
N THR A 362 -19.61 13.67 1.24
CA THR A 362 -20.87 14.38 1.47
C THR A 362 -21.06 14.66 2.96
N PRO A 363 -21.95 15.59 3.32
CA PRO A 363 -22.25 15.87 4.73
C PRO A 363 -22.62 14.60 5.52
N PRO A 364 -22.14 14.43 6.76
CA PRO A 364 -22.47 13.27 7.59
C PRO A 364 -23.98 13.07 7.78
N ALA A 365 -24.77 14.14 7.74
CA ALA A 365 -26.23 14.08 7.84
C ALA A 365 -26.88 13.19 6.78
N ASP A 366 -26.30 13.14 5.57
CA ASP A 366 -26.81 12.31 4.46
C ASP A 366 -26.78 10.80 4.79
N PHE A 367 -25.95 10.38 5.73
CA PHE A 367 -25.90 9.01 6.23
C PHE A 367 -26.57 8.86 7.60
N ILE A 368 -26.28 9.76 8.52
CA ILE A 368 -26.73 9.65 9.92
C ILE A 368 -28.25 9.66 10.02
N LEU A 369 -28.93 10.53 9.27
CA LEU A 369 -30.38 10.65 9.35
C LEU A 369 -31.10 9.40 8.79
N PRO A 370 -30.74 8.89 7.59
CA PRO A 370 -31.28 7.62 7.12
C PRO A 370 -30.93 6.42 8.00
N LEU A 371 -29.73 6.39 8.61
CA LEU A 371 -29.35 5.35 9.58
C LEU A 371 -30.26 5.34 10.80
N ARG A 372 -30.55 6.52 11.41
CA ARG A 372 -31.49 6.64 12.53
C ARG A 372 -32.86 6.09 12.15
N LYS A 373 -33.36 6.52 11.00
CA LYS A 373 -34.63 6.02 10.48
C LYS A 373 -34.64 4.50 10.28
N ALA A 374 -33.58 3.92 9.76
CA ALA A 374 -33.46 2.47 9.60
C ALA A 374 -33.50 1.72 10.95
N VAL A 375 -32.98 2.31 12.02
CA VAL A 375 -33.08 1.78 13.39
C VAL A 375 -34.49 1.93 13.94
N GLU A 376 -35.11 3.10 13.82
CA GLU A 376 -36.50 3.38 14.26
C GLU A 376 -37.51 2.48 13.54
N ASP A 377 -37.33 2.23 12.24
CA ASP A 377 -38.16 1.35 11.43
C ASP A 377 -37.89 -0.17 11.71
N GLY A 378 -36.91 -0.49 12.57
CA GLY A 378 -36.57 -1.88 12.93
C GLY A 378 -35.78 -2.64 11.87
N LYS A 379 -35.29 -1.97 10.81
CA LYS A 379 -34.44 -2.57 9.78
C LYS A 379 -33.02 -2.90 10.30
N ILE A 380 -32.57 -2.17 11.32
CA ILE A 380 -31.36 -2.42 12.12
C ILE A 380 -31.80 -2.57 13.56
N SER A 381 -31.45 -3.69 14.21
CA SER A 381 -31.78 -3.88 15.61
C SER A 381 -30.91 -3.01 16.52
N GLN A 382 -31.44 -2.66 17.71
CA GLN A 382 -30.66 -1.96 18.75
C GLN A 382 -29.42 -2.75 19.16
N GLU A 383 -29.48 -4.08 19.15
CA GLU A 383 -28.37 -4.96 19.44
C GLU A 383 -27.27 -4.82 18.38
N THR A 384 -27.63 -4.83 17.08
CA THR A 384 -26.68 -4.62 15.97
C THR A 384 -26.04 -3.24 16.07
N LEU A 385 -26.84 -2.17 16.27
CA LEU A 385 -26.32 -0.82 16.44
C LEU A 385 -25.32 -0.76 17.61
N ASN A 386 -25.72 -1.28 18.77
CA ASN A 386 -24.87 -1.29 19.96
C ASN A 386 -23.56 -2.03 19.72
N LYS A 387 -23.61 -3.19 19.04
CA LYS A 387 -22.40 -3.96 18.69
C LYS A 387 -21.45 -3.15 17.78
N ARG A 388 -22.00 -2.50 16.73
CA ARG A 388 -21.16 -1.68 15.83
C ARG A 388 -20.53 -0.50 16.55
N VAL A 389 -21.27 0.18 17.41
CA VAL A 389 -20.77 1.33 18.19
C VAL A 389 -19.75 0.87 19.25
N ALA A 390 -19.99 -0.25 19.95
CA ALA A 390 -19.04 -0.80 20.92
C ALA A 390 -17.67 -1.10 20.26
N GLU A 391 -17.66 -1.63 19.03
CA GLU A 391 -16.43 -1.87 18.25
C GLU A 391 -15.66 -0.56 17.97
N ILE A 392 -16.35 0.54 17.67
CA ILE A 392 -15.74 1.87 17.48
C ILE A 392 -15.18 2.41 18.80
N LEU A 393 -15.98 2.37 19.86
CA LEU A 393 -15.56 2.86 21.18
C LEU A 393 -14.34 2.10 21.70
N ARG A 394 -14.30 0.76 21.51
CA ARG A 394 -13.17 -0.07 21.89
C ARG A 394 -11.86 0.45 21.29
N ILE A 395 -11.87 0.85 20.02
CA ILE A 395 -10.70 1.42 19.35
C ILE A 395 -10.34 2.79 19.92
N LYS A 396 -11.31 3.66 20.20
CA LYS A 396 -11.05 4.96 20.84
C LYS A 396 -10.47 4.81 22.26
N PHE A 397 -10.90 3.80 23.03
CA PHE A 397 -10.29 3.46 24.31
C PHE A 397 -8.89 2.86 24.14
N TRP A 398 -8.70 1.95 23.20
CA TRP A 398 -7.38 1.38 22.89
C TRP A 398 -6.37 2.48 22.51
N LEU A 399 -6.79 3.47 21.72
CA LEU A 399 -5.98 4.65 21.39
C LEU A 399 -5.66 5.52 22.62
N GLY A 400 -6.32 5.32 23.76
CA GLY A 400 -6.15 6.14 24.96
C GLY A 400 -6.76 7.55 24.84
N LEU A 401 -7.70 7.76 23.91
CA LEU A 401 -8.32 9.07 23.70
C LEU A 401 -9.15 9.54 24.91
N PHE A 402 -9.64 8.63 25.72
CA PHE A 402 -10.34 8.96 26.98
C PHE A 402 -9.39 9.20 28.18
N ASP A 403 -8.10 8.95 28.00
CA ASP A 403 -7.08 9.25 29.00
C ASP A 403 -6.28 10.50 28.61
N ASN A 404 -6.04 10.69 27.31
CA ASN A 404 -5.42 11.87 26.71
C ASN A 404 -5.97 12.12 25.31
N PRO A 405 -7.03 12.94 25.16
CA PRO A 405 -7.63 13.22 23.85
C PRO A 405 -6.78 14.12 22.93
N TYR A 406 -5.83 14.87 23.51
CA TYR A 406 -5.03 15.87 22.79
C TYR A 406 -3.72 15.26 22.29
N ARG A 407 -3.83 14.53 21.17
CA ARG A 407 -2.68 13.90 20.52
C ARG A 407 -1.89 14.91 19.69
N GLY A 408 -0.60 14.65 19.53
CA GLY A 408 0.32 15.51 18.80
C GLY A 408 1.07 16.53 19.65
N ASN A 409 2.20 17.01 19.10
CA ASN A 409 3.03 18.04 19.73
C ASN A 409 3.74 18.85 18.64
N GLY A 410 3.35 20.11 18.44
CA GLY A 410 3.87 20.97 17.39
C GLY A 410 5.37 21.17 17.43
N LYS A 411 5.97 21.34 18.62
CA LYS A 411 7.44 21.47 18.77
C LYS A 411 8.17 20.17 18.38
N GLN A 412 7.59 19.03 18.71
CA GLN A 412 8.14 17.73 18.33
C GLN A 412 7.96 17.49 16.82
N ALA A 413 6.83 17.88 16.25
CA ALA A 413 6.58 17.78 14.82
C ALA A 413 7.60 18.56 14.00
N GLU A 414 8.00 19.80 14.44
CA GLU A 414 9.05 20.59 13.77
C GLU A 414 10.43 19.90 13.76
N GLN A 415 10.68 18.96 14.65
CA GLN A 415 11.92 18.21 14.71
C GLN A 415 11.88 16.88 13.97
N ILE A 416 10.70 16.25 13.90
CA ILE A 416 10.51 14.88 13.41
C ILE A 416 10.10 14.85 11.96
N VAL A 417 9.09 15.66 11.57
CA VAL A 417 8.49 15.58 10.23
C VAL A 417 9.52 15.96 9.17
N HIS A 418 9.74 15.07 8.22
CA HIS A 418 10.73 15.23 7.16
C HIS A 418 12.15 15.50 7.67
N SER A 419 12.52 14.94 8.82
CA SER A 419 13.87 15.08 9.37
C SER A 419 14.92 14.43 8.45
N LYS A 420 16.20 14.81 8.63
CA LYS A 420 17.32 14.21 7.87
C LYS A 420 17.41 12.70 8.09
N GLU A 421 17.07 12.22 9.29
CA GLU A 421 17.00 10.80 9.59
C GLU A 421 15.90 10.10 8.76
N HIS A 422 14.73 10.70 8.67
CA HIS A 422 13.62 10.20 7.87
C HIS A 422 13.92 10.24 6.37
N GLN A 423 14.52 11.34 5.89
CA GLN A 423 14.99 11.45 4.49
C GLN A 423 16.03 10.37 4.13
N ALA A 424 16.92 10.01 5.07
CA ALA A 424 17.89 8.94 4.84
C ALA A 424 17.20 7.57 4.63
N VAL A 425 16.10 7.30 5.35
CA VAL A 425 15.29 6.08 5.12
C VAL A 425 14.62 6.13 3.74
N SER A 426 14.11 7.29 3.32
CA SER A 426 13.52 7.48 2.00
C SER A 426 14.53 7.26 0.87
N LEU A 427 15.75 7.80 0.99
CA LEU A 427 16.82 7.57 0.01
C LEU A 427 17.22 6.09 -0.06
N GLU A 428 17.32 5.40 1.08
CA GLU A 428 17.59 3.97 1.12
C GLU A 428 16.48 3.18 0.43
N ALA A 429 15.21 3.52 0.68
CA ALA A 429 14.08 2.90 0.02
C ALA A 429 14.08 3.15 -1.50
N ALA A 430 14.38 4.36 -1.94
CA ALA A 430 14.54 4.70 -3.36
C ALA A 430 15.61 3.84 -4.04
N ARG A 431 16.79 3.70 -3.42
CA ARG A 431 17.88 2.86 -3.92
C ARG A 431 17.47 1.38 -4.00
N GLN A 432 16.89 0.85 -2.92
CA GLN A 432 16.54 -0.57 -2.84
C GLN A 432 15.35 -0.97 -3.74
N SER A 433 14.54 -0.02 -4.19
CA SER A 433 13.44 -0.26 -5.12
C SER A 433 13.89 -0.46 -6.57
N LEU A 434 15.11 -0.06 -6.93
CA LEU A 434 15.62 -0.12 -8.30
C LEU A 434 15.88 -1.55 -8.76
N VAL A 435 15.29 -1.93 -9.90
CA VAL A 435 15.41 -3.28 -10.49
C VAL A 435 16.16 -3.19 -11.81
N LEU A 436 17.35 -3.77 -11.86
CA LEU A 436 18.11 -3.90 -13.11
C LEU A 436 17.55 -5.08 -13.90
N LEU A 437 16.78 -4.79 -14.97
CA LEU A 437 16.14 -5.82 -15.78
C LEU A 437 17.08 -6.44 -16.82
N LYS A 438 18.00 -5.65 -17.37
CA LYS A 438 18.91 -6.06 -18.43
C LYS A 438 20.22 -5.29 -18.34
N ASN A 439 21.37 -5.93 -18.61
CA ASN A 439 22.68 -5.29 -18.65
C ASN A 439 23.66 -6.08 -19.55
N GLU A 440 23.46 -5.96 -20.88
CA GLU A 440 24.31 -6.65 -21.86
C GLU A 440 25.71 -6.05 -21.90
N LYS A 441 26.69 -6.93 -22.01
CA LYS A 441 28.13 -6.57 -22.11
C LYS A 441 28.61 -5.66 -20.96
N HIS A 442 27.91 -5.69 -19.82
CA HIS A 442 28.21 -4.83 -18.66
C HIS A 442 28.27 -3.34 -19.03
N LEU A 443 27.30 -2.85 -19.82
CA LEU A 443 27.21 -1.45 -20.17
C LEU A 443 27.04 -0.56 -18.92
N LEU A 444 26.30 -1.01 -17.94
CA LEU A 444 26.22 -0.40 -16.62
C LEU A 444 27.15 -1.11 -15.63
N PRO A 445 27.75 -0.38 -14.68
CA PRO A 445 27.67 1.08 -14.50
C PRO A 445 28.48 1.85 -15.56
N LEU A 446 28.00 3.06 -15.89
CA LEU A 446 28.69 3.99 -16.76
C LEU A 446 29.93 4.58 -16.07
N SER A 447 30.93 4.97 -16.89
CA SER A 447 32.08 5.71 -16.37
C SER A 447 31.70 7.15 -16.03
N LYS A 448 32.09 7.64 -14.87
CA LYS A 448 31.97 9.06 -14.50
C LYS A 448 32.82 10.02 -15.34
N SER A 449 33.73 9.50 -16.19
CA SER A 449 34.56 10.31 -17.09
C SER A 449 33.86 10.67 -18.43
N ILE A 450 32.59 10.27 -18.58
CA ILE A 450 31.76 10.67 -19.74
C ILE A 450 31.72 12.20 -19.87
N ARG A 451 31.88 12.71 -21.10
CA ARG A 451 31.92 14.15 -21.40
C ARG A 451 30.58 14.70 -21.85
N SER A 452 29.75 13.87 -22.46
CA SER A 452 28.40 14.27 -22.87
C SER A 452 27.39 13.14 -22.73
N ILE A 453 26.19 13.47 -22.25
CA ILE A 453 25.09 12.55 -22.04
C ILE A 453 23.77 13.22 -22.42
N ALA A 454 22.95 12.55 -23.22
CA ALA A 454 21.58 12.98 -23.49
C ALA A 454 20.63 12.30 -22.51
N VAL A 455 19.75 13.05 -21.88
CA VAL A 455 18.67 12.57 -21.00
C VAL A 455 17.35 12.90 -21.69
N ILE A 456 16.69 11.90 -22.22
CA ILE A 456 15.56 12.07 -23.14
C ILE A 456 14.33 11.34 -22.60
N GLY A 457 13.19 11.99 -22.66
CA GLY A 457 11.92 11.36 -22.34
C GLY A 457 10.98 12.27 -21.54
N PRO A 458 9.68 11.98 -21.57
CA PRO A 458 8.67 12.81 -20.89
C PRO A 458 8.80 12.80 -19.36
N ASN A 459 9.33 11.73 -18.77
CA ASN A 459 9.58 11.61 -17.33
C ASN A 459 10.98 12.04 -16.89
N ALA A 460 11.84 12.51 -17.82
CA ALA A 460 13.24 12.80 -17.52
C ALA A 460 13.43 14.00 -16.56
N ASP A 461 12.58 15.03 -16.69
CA ASP A 461 12.58 16.23 -15.85
C ASP A 461 11.16 16.55 -15.32
N GLU A 462 10.37 15.51 -15.02
CA GLU A 462 9.00 15.63 -14.50
C GLU A 462 9.02 15.57 -12.96
N GLN A 463 8.42 16.55 -12.30
CA GLN A 463 8.39 16.65 -10.84
C GLN A 463 7.02 16.33 -10.24
N THR A 464 5.93 16.66 -10.96
CA THR A 464 4.58 16.67 -10.37
C THR A 464 3.77 15.42 -10.68
N GLN A 465 3.90 14.87 -11.88
CA GLN A 465 3.09 13.74 -12.34
C GLN A 465 3.63 12.37 -11.88
N LEU A 466 4.80 12.35 -11.23
CA LEU A 466 5.37 11.14 -10.62
C LEU A 466 4.99 10.99 -9.14
N ILE A 467 4.08 11.82 -8.65
CA ILE A 467 3.73 11.89 -7.22
C ILE A 467 2.69 10.80 -7.00
N CYS A 468 2.05 10.04 -7.47
CA CYS A 468 1.09 9.03 -7.00
C CYS A 468 0.26 9.49 -5.77
N ARG A 469 -0.98 9.06 -5.65
CA ARG A 469 -1.89 9.45 -4.54
C ARG A 469 -1.51 8.83 -3.19
N TYR A 470 -2.18 9.28 -2.14
CA TYR A 470 -2.15 8.73 -0.77
C TYR A 470 -0.80 8.81 -0.07
N GLY A 471 -0.13 9.94 -0.24
CA GLY A 471 1.11 10.29 0.43
C GLY A 471 1.47 11.76 0.22
N PRO A 472 2.64 12.25 0.60
CA PRO A 472 3.06 13.63 0.41
C PRO A 472 2.98 14.05 -1.07
N ALA A 473 2.51 15.27 -1.34
CA ALA A 473 2.31 15.75 -2.70
C ALA A 473 3.12 17.01 -3.06
N ASN A 474 3.70 17.68 -2.08
CA ASN A 474 4.50 18.90 -2.29
C ASN A 474 5.99 18.69 -1.96
N ALA A 475 6.42 17.46 -1.71
CA ALA A 475 7.83 17.16 -1.56
C ALA A 475 8.54 17.40 -2.90
N PRO A 476 9.66 18.12 -2.93
CA PRO A 476 10.41 18.34 -4.17
C PRO A 476 11.02 17.02 -4.64
N ILE A 477 10.53 16.51 -5.78
CA ILE A 477 11.13 15.33 -6.43
C ILE A 477 12.39 15.77 -7.17
N LYS A 478 13.52 15.20 -6.82
CA LYS A 478 14.74 15.34 -7.65
C LYS A 478 14.56 14.49 -8.90
N THR A 479 14.54 15.12 -10.06
CA THR A 479 14.33 14.43 -11.35
C THR A 479 15.57 13.65 -11.80
N VAL A 480 15.39 12.70 -12.72
CA VAL A 480 16.52 11.91 -13.28
C VAL A 480 17.54 12.83 -13.96
N TYR A 481 17.07 13.82 -14.72
CA TYR A 481 17.92 14.84 -15.32
C TYR A 481 18.74 15.61 -14.29
N GLN A 482 18.10 16.10 -13.22
CA GLN A 482 18.77 16.83 -12.14
C GLN A 482 19.79 15.94 -11.41
N GLY A 483 19.43 14.70 -11.09
CA GLY A 483 20.34 13.76 -10.43
C GLY A 483 21.59 13.44 -11.25
N ILE A 484 21.46 13.22 -12.54
CA ILE A 484 22.60 13.00 -13.44
C ILE A 484 23.46 14.27 -13.55
N LYS A 485 22.84 15.43 -13.72
CA LYS A 485 23.53 16.73 -13.81
C LYS A 485 24.33 17.07 -12.55
N GLU A 486 23.79 16.81 -11.37
CA GLU A 486 24.49 17.00 -10.12
C GLU A 486 25.65 16.03 -9.93
N LEU A 487 25.47 14.77 -10.34
CA LEU A 487 26.53 13.75 -10.23
C LEU A 487 27.69 13.98 -11.19
N LEU A 488 27.43 14.60 -12.36
CA LEU A 488 28.40 14.83 -13.43
C LEU A 488 28.59 16.33 -13.72
N PRO A 489 29.12 17.12 -12.80
CA PRO A 489 29.21 18.59 -12.97
C PRO A 489 30.17 19.03 -14.08
N HIS A 490 30.99 18.12 -14.60
CA HIS A 490 31.96 18.34 -15.68
C HIS A 490 31.48 17.89 -17.06
N ALA A 491 30.36 17.14 -17.12
CA ALA A 491 29.80 16.64 -18.36
C ALA A 491 28.75 17.60 -18.92
N GLU A 492 28.63 17.62 -20.24
CA GLU A 492 27.48 18.25 -20.89
C GLU A 492 26.27 17.32 -20.78
N VAL A 493 25.26 17.72 -20.00
CA VAL A 493 24.02 16.96 -19.82
C VAL A 493 22.91 17.63 -20.63
N ILE A 494 22.53 17.02 -21.74
CA ILE A 494 21.56 17.59 -22.70
C ILE A 494 20.18 16.99 -22.39
N TYR A 495 19.22 17.81 -21.97
CA TYR A 495 17.83 17.39 -21.78
C TYR A 495 16.96 17.66 -23.01
N LYS A 496 16.15 16.67 -23.40
CA LYS A 496 15.07 16.80 -24.38
C LYS A 496 13.87 15.94 -23.97
N LYS A 497 12.67 16.53 -24.02
CA LYS A 497 11.42 15.81 -23.70
C LYS A 497 11.12 14.70 -24.71
N GLY A 498 11.27 14.95 -26.00
CA GLY A 498 11.10 14.01 -27.10
C GLY A 498 9.65 13.68 -27.47
N CYS A 499 8.79 13.49 -26.50
CA CYS A 499 7.32 13.31 -26.66
C CYS A 499 6.61 13.59 -25.35
N ASP A 500 5.28 13.62 -25.37
CA ASP A 500 4.44 13.58 -24.17
C ASP A 500 4.21 12.16 -23.67
N ILE A 501 3.71 11.99 -22.45
CA ILE A 501 3.32 10.67 -21.90
C ILE A 501 2.19 10.07 -22.72
N ILE A 502 1.19 10.87 -23.03
CA ILE A 502 0.04 10.51 -23.87
C ILE A 502 -0.02 11.49 -25.05
N ASP A 503 -0.49 11.00 -26.18
CA ASP A 503 -0.74 11.84 -27.36
C ASP A 503 -2.16 12.45 -27.32
N PRO A 504 -2.49 13.40 -28.21
CA PRO A 504 -3.78 14.09 -28.20
C PRO A 504 -5.00 13.21 -28.47
N HIS A 505 -4.81 11.98 -28.94
CA HIS A 505 -5.86 11.01 -29.27
C HIS A 505 -5.98 9.88 -28.25
N PHE A 506 -5.22 9.95 -27.16
CA PHE A 506 -5.30 8.93 -26.11
C PHE A 506 -6.71 8.93 -25.45
N PRO A 507 -7.34 7.77 -25.17
CA PRO A 507 -6.80 6.40 -25.30
C PRO A 507 -7.01 5.73 -26.66
N GLU A 508 -7.71 6.32 -27.61
CA GLU A 508 -8.00 5.72 -28.93
C GLU A 508 -6.72 5.42 -29.72
N SER A 509 -5.66 6.18 -29.50
CA SER A 509 -4.33 5.94 -30.09
C SER A 509 -3.65 4.65 -29.65
N GLU A 510 -4.16 3.99 -28.60
CA GLU A 510 -3.70 2.65 -28.22
C GLU A 510 -4.17 1.55 -29.20
N ILE A 511 -5.18 1.84 -30.03
CA ILE A 511 -5.78 0.88 -30.97
C ILE A 511 -5.89 1.37 -32.41
N LEU A 512 -5.71 2.67 -32.63
CA LEU A 512 -5.78 3.31 -33.95
C LEU A 512 -4.52 4.15 -34.20
N ASP A 513 -4.03 4.11 -35.42
CA ASP A 513 -2.91 4.96 -35.85
C ASP A 513 -3.40 6.37 -36.18
N PHE A 514 -2.77 7.37 -35.59
CA PHE A 514 -3.01 8.78 -35.89
C PHE A 514 -1.72 9.43 -36.43
N GLN A 515 -1.88 10.38 -37.34
CA GLN A 515 -0.74 11.16 -37.84
C GLN A 515 -0.16 12.02 -36.70
N LYS A 516 1.16 12.14 -36.69
CA LYS A 516 1.86 13.01 -35.74
C LYS A 516 1.54 14.48 -36.04
N THR A 517 1.30 15.22 -34.98
CA THR A 517 1.22 16.69 -35.04
C THR A 517 2.60 17.29 -35.39
N ALA A 518 2.61 18.52 -35.86
CA ALA A 518 3.89 19.24 -36.11
C ALA A 518 4.74 19.35 -34.84
N GLU A 519 4.10 19.48 -33.66
CA GLU A 519 4.79 19.56 -32.38
C GLU A 519 5.43 18.22 -31.98
N GLU A 520 4.72 17.09 -32.14
CA GLU A 520 5.30 15.76 -31.89
C GLU A 520 6.50 15.49 -32.79
N VAL A 521 6.43 15.89 -34.07
CA VAL A 521 7.56 15.77 -35.03
C VAL A 521 8.74 16.60 -34.52
N ARG A 522 8.53 17.87 -34.19
CA ARG A 522 9.57 18.78 -33.70
C ARG A 522 10.26 18.25 -32.44
N LEU A 523 9.49 17.82 -31.42
CA LEU A 523 10.03 17.25 -30.19
C LEU A 523 10.88 16.02 -30.44
N MET A 524 10.43 15.14 -31.34
CA MET A 524 11.16 13.92 -31.69
C MET A 524 12.47 14.22 -32.44
N GLU A 525 12.45 15.15 -33.38
CA GLU A 525 13.65 15.58 -34.14
C GLU A 525 14.70 16.20 -33.21
N GLU A 526 14.29 17.06 -32.27
CA GLU A 526 15.19 17.63 -31.26
C GLU A 526 15.84 16.56 -30.37
N ALA A 527 15.08 15.55 -29.98
CA ALA A 527 15.57 14.43 -29.16
C ALA A 527 16.57 13.56 -29.95
N ILE A 528 16.28 13.25 -31.21
CA ILE A 528 17.18 12.50 -32.09
C ILE A 528 18.48 13.29 -32.30
N HIS A 529 18.40 14.62 -32.49
CA HIS A 529 19.57 15.47 -32.64
C HIS A 529 20.47 15.42 -31.39
N ALA A 530 19.87 15.56 -30.20
CA ALA A 530 20.58 15.46 -28.91
C ALA A 530 21.26 14.07 -28.74
N ALA A 531 20.54 13.00 -29.06
CA ALA A 531 21.10 11.64 -29.00
C ALA A 531 22.31 11.44 -29.91
N LYS A 532 22.33 12.06 -31.12
CA LYS A 532 23.48 12.00 -32.04
C LYS A 532 24.70 12.73 -31.49
N GLN A 533 24.52 13.82 -30.75
CA GLN A 533 25.58 14.65 -30.19
C GLN A 533 26.24 14.03 -28.96
N ALA A 534 25.49 13.26 -28.17
CA ALA A 534 25.98 12.67 -26.93
C ALA A 534 26.78 11.39 -27.12
N GLU A 535 27.66 11.07 -26.17
CA GLU A 535 28.38 9.80 -26.11
C GLU A 535 27.44 8.63 -25.75
N VAL A 536 26.44 8.89 -24.92
CA VAL A 536 25.42 7.93 -24.47
C VAL A 536 24.08 8.62 -24.25
N THR A 537 23.01 7.89 -24.44
CA THR A 537 21.64 8.40 -24.19
C THR A 537 20.98 7.61 -23.07
N VAL A 538 20.44 8.31 -22.08
CA VAL A 538 19.51 7.78 -21.06
C VAL A 538 18.10 8.17 -21.46
N MET A 539 17.30 7.18 -21.87
CA MET A 539 15.87 7.36 -22.14
C MET A 539 15.10 7.17 -20.83
N VAL A 540 14.22 8.11 -20.48
CA VAL A 540 13.37 8.03 -19.26
C VAL A 540 11.91 7.98 -19.70
N LEU A 541 11.37 6.77 -19.77
CA LEU A 541 10.06 6.46 -20.33
C LEU A 541 9.16 5.77 -19.29
N GLY A 542 7.90 5.56 -19.62
CA GLY A 542 6.94 4.81 -18.82
C GLY A 542 5.60 5.52 -18.65
N GLY A 543 5.02 5.38 -17.47
CA GLY A 543 3.77 6.04 -17.08
C GLY A 543 3.97 7.17 -16.07
N ASN A 544 2.88 7.84 -15.77
CA ASN A 544 2.76 8.79 -14.67
C ASN A 544 1.30 8.88 -14.22
N GLU A 545 0.89 9.86 -13.43
CA GLU A 545 -0.50 10.01 -12.95
C GLU A 545 -1.54 10.14 -14.06
N GLN A 546 -1.16 10.42 -15.30
CA GLN A 546 -2.09 10.42 -16.43
C GLN A 546 -2.51 9.00 -16.83
N THR A 547 -1.68 7.98 -16.55
CA THR A 547 -1.85 6.62 -17.04
C THR A 547 -1.89 5.55 -15.96
N VAL A 548 -1.48 5.84 -14.72
CA VAL A 548 -1.41 4.86 -13.62
C VAL A 548 -1.74 5.49 -12.27
N ARG A 549 -2.90 5.24 -11.77
CA ARG A 549 -3.47 5.55 -10.44
C ARG A 549 -4.91 5.07 -10.40
N GLU A 550 -5.62 5.32 -9.30
CA GLU A 550 -7.09 5.22 -9.27
C GLU A 550 -7.71 5.98 -10.45
N ASP A 551 -8.73 5.42 -11.09
CA ASP A 551 -9.40 5.91 -12.31
C ASP A 551 -8.51 5.93 -13.58
N ARG A 552 -7.41 5.15 -13.61
CA ARG A 552 -6.49 5.07 -14.74
C ARG A 552 -6.12 3.63 -15.12
N SER A 553 -7.13 2.75 -15.15
CA SER A 553 -7.00 1.42 -15.76
C SER A 553 -6.84 1.56 -17.27
N ARG A 554 -6.06 0.66 -17.89
CA ARG A 554 -5.74 0.70 -19.33
C ARG A 554 -6.14 -0.60 -20.03
N THR A 555 -6.44 -0.49 -21.31
CA THR A 555 -6.70 -1.64 -22.20
C THR A 555 -5.44 -2.17 -22.90
N SER A 556 -4.35 -1.41 -22.87
CA SER A 556 -3.03 -1.76 -23.41
C SER A 556 -1.97 -1.78 -22.31
N LEU A 557 -0.95 -2.61 -22.48
CA LEU A 557 0.24 -2.66 -21.62
C LEU A 557 1.49 -2.09 -22.31
N ASN A 558 1.38 -1.62 -23.55
CA ASN A 558 2.47 -0.96 -24.27
C ASN A 558 2.79 0.40 -23.64
N LEU A 559 3.96 0.94 -23.93
CA LEU A 559 4.29 2.32 -23.60
C LEU A 559 3.24 3.26 -24.21
N PRO A 560 2.65 4.19 -23.45
CA PRO A 560 1.61 5.07 -23.96
C PRO A 560 2.16 6.12 -24.92
N GLY A 561 1.31 6.67 -25.78
CA GLY A 561 1.64 7.73 -26.71
C GLY A 561 2.75 7.36 -27.69
N ARG A 562 3.64 8.31 -27.99
CA ARG A 562 4.73 8.15 -28.96
C ARG A 562 6.04 7.61 -28.39
N GLN A 563 6.04 7.12 -27.16
CA GLN A 563 7.28 6.75 -26.46
C GLN A 563 8.04 5.61 -27.14
N GLU A 564 7.36 4.58 -27.66
CA GLU A 564 8.04 3.49 -28.39
C GLU A 564 8.62 3.94 -29.74
N GLU A 565 7.93 4.83 -30.46
CA GLU A 565 8.44 5.45 -31.68
C GLU A 565 9.71 6.25 -31.38
N LEU A 566 9.69 7.08 -30.34
CA LEU A 566 10.86 7.85 -29.89
C LEU A 566 12.02 6.92 -29.56
N LEU A 567 11.78 5.85 -28.79
CA LEU A 567 12.81 4.87 -28.44
C LEU A 567 13.44 4.23 -29.69
N LYS A 568 12.60 3.80 -30.65
CA LYS A 568 13.08 3.24 -31.94
C LYS A 568 13.95 4.23 -32.70
N ALA A 569 13.51 5.49 -32.77
CA ALA A 569 14.23 6.54 -33.48
C ALA A 569 15.59 6.88 -32.82
N VAL A 570 15.64 6.92 -31.49
CA VAL A 570 16.88 7.15 -30.74
C VAL A 570 17.83 5.94 -30.89
N CYS A 571 17.34 4.70 -30.78
CA CYS A 571 18.17 3.49 -31.03
C CYS A 571 18.77 3.47 -32.45
N ALA A 572 18.01 3.95 -33.43
CA ALA A 572 18.49 4.03 -34.83
C ALA A 572 19.66 5.01 -35.05
N THR A 573 20.01 5.86 -34.08
CA THR A 573 21.20 6.71 -34.13
C THR A 573 22.50 5.93 -34.01
N GLY A 574 22.45 4.67 -33.54
CA GLY A 574 23.61 3.81 -33.34
C GLY A 574 24.46 4.13 -32.11
N LYS A 575 24.03 5.10 -31.29
CA LYS A 575 24.67 5.44 -30.02
C LYS A 575 24.20 4.47 -28.90
N PRO A 576 25.02 4.22 -27.87
CA PRO A 576 24.55 3.44 -26.72
C PRO A 576 23.32 4.08 -26.06
N VAL A 577 22.27 3.26 -25.82
CA VAL A 577 21.03 3.68 -25.19
C VAL A 577 20.83 2.88 -23.92
N ILE A 578 20.46 3.57 -22.85
CA ILE A 578 20.01 2.99 -21.58
C ILE A 578 18.56 3.40 -21.39
N LEU A 579 17.71 2.47 -21.04
CA LEU A 579 16.32 2.76 -20.70
C LEU A 579 16.14 2.77 -19.18
N VAL A 580 15.67 3.88 -18.65
CA VAL A 580 15.15 4.01 -17.29
C VAL A 580 13.63 4.05 -17.38
N MET A 581 12.98 3.07 -16.77
CA MET A 581 11.52 3.01 -16.69
C MET A 581 11.03 3.64 -15.40
N LEU A 582 10.23 4.71 -15.52
CA LEU A 582 9.43 5.26 -14.44
C LEU A 582 7.97 4.90 -14.71
N ASP A 583 7.46 3.84 -14.07
CA ASP A 583 6.09 3.35 -14.30
C ASP A 583 5.56 2.65 -13.03
N GLY A 584 4.27 2.70 -12.82
CA GLY A 584 3.59 2.03 -11.70
C GLY A 584 2.94 0.68 -12.07
N ARG A 585 3.25 0.14 -13.26
CA ARG A 585 2.70 -1.14 -13.74
C ARG A 585 3.74 -1.97 -14.50
N ALA A 586 3.42 -3.26 -14.72
CA ALA A 586 4.20 -4.15 -15.56
C ALA A 586 3.87 -3.91 -17.04
N SER A 587 4.64 -3.06 -17.71
CA SER A 587 4.46 -2.71 -19.12
C SER A 587 5.12 -3.71 -20.06
N SER A 588 4.47 -3.97 -21.23
CA SER A 588 4.99 -4.86 -22.30
C SER A 588 6.03 -4.13 -23.14
N ILE A 589 7.27 -4.06 -22.68
CA ILE A 589 8.38 -3.34 -23.33
C ILE A 589 9.22 -4.25 -24.26
N ASN A 590 8.56 -5.01 -25.14
CA ASN A 590 9.21 -6.02 -25.97
C ASN A 590 10.34 -5.46 -26.86
N TYR A 591 10.12 -4.29 -27.49
CA TYR A 591 11.14 -3.66 -28.31
C TYR A 591 12.39 -3.32 -27.49
N ALA A 592 12.21 -2.73 -26.32
CA ALA A 592 13.32 -2.40 -25.41
C ALA A 592 14.06 -3.66 -24.96
N ALA A 593 13.32 -4.70 -24.54
CA ALA A 593 13.91 -5.97 -24.12
C ALA A 593 14.77 -6.63 -25.20
N ALA A 594 14.38 -6.49 -26.49
CA ALA A 594 15.14 -7.04 -27.61
C ALA A 594 16.33 -6.17 -28.04
N HIS A 595 16.23 -4.83 -28.00
CA HIS A 595 17.16 -3.94 -28.70
C HIS A 595 17.95 -2.99 -27.80
N VAL A 596 17.48 -2.73 -26.56
CA VAL A 596 18.19 -1.84 -25.63
C VAL A 596 19.13 -2.68 -24.75
N PRO A 597 20.42 -2.34 -24.69
CA PRO A 597 21.43 -3.18 -23.99
C PRO A 597 21.34 -3.09 -22.46
N ALA A 598 20.79 -2.01 -21.90
CA ALA A 598 20.62 -1.88 -20.45
C ALA A 598 19.27 -1.25 -20.10
N ILE A 599 18.54 -1.87 -19.15
CA ILE A 599 17.20 -1.44 -18.72
C ILE A 599 17.15 -1.44 -17.19
N LEU A 600 16.87 -0.28 -16.60
CA LEU A 600 16.67 -0.09 -15.18
C LEU A 600 15.21 0.29 -14.94
N HIS A 601 14.46 -0.51 -14.21
CA HIS A 601 13.11 -0.18 -13.77
C HIS A 601 13.16 0.47 -12.39
N ALA A 602 12.66 1.68 -12.28
CA ALA A 602 12.76 2.47 -11.07
C ALA A 602 11.42 2.69 -10.36
N TRP A 603 10.29 2.24 -10.93
CA TRP A 603 8.95 2.51 -10.39
C TRP A 603 8.71 4.03 -10.24
N PHE A 604 8.16 4.47 -9.10
CA PHE A 604 8.14 5.87 -8.65
C PHE A 604 8.92 5.95 -7.34
N PRO A 605 10.21 6.34 -7.38
CA PRO A 605 11.13 6.19 -6.23
C PRO A 605 10.95 7.23 -5.12
N GLY A 606 9.97 8.13 -5.21
CA GLY A 606 9.78 9.18 -4.22
C GLY A 606 10.70 10.39 -4.42
N GLU A 607 10.94 11.15 -3.35
CA GLU A 607 11.67 12.42 -3.42
C GLU A 607 13.12 12.32 -3.92
N PHE A 608 13.77 11.17 -3.71
CA PHE A 608 15.16 10.91 -4.12
C PHE A 608 15.29 10.19 -5.47
N CYS A 609 14.26 10.23 -6.31
CA CYS A 609 14.22 9.56 -7.61
C CYS A 609 15.51 9.76 -8.43
N GLY A 610 15.87 10.99 -8.72
CA GLY A 610 17.02 11.30 -9.57
C GLY A 610 18.35 10.93 -8.95
N GLN A 611 18.49 11.10 -7.63
CA GLN A 611 19.71 10.70 -6.93
C GLN A 611 19.91 9.19 -6.99
N ALA A 612 18.90 8.41 -6.62
CA ALA A 612 19.00 6.94 -6.61
C ALA A 612 19.27 6.37 -8.01
N VAL A 613 18.57 6.90 -9.04
CA VAL A 613 18.78 6.49 -10.44
C VAL A 613 20.18 6.85 -10.91
N ALA A 614 20.66 8.08 -10.68
CA ALA A 614 22.00 8.48 -11.08
C ALA A 614 23.07 7.62 -10.40
N GLU A 615 22.97 7.40 -9.08
CA GLU A 615 23.90 6.53 -8.33
C GLU A 615 23.93 5.11 -8.89
N ALA A 616 22.80 4.54 -9.27
CA ALA A 616 22.74 3.24 -9.91
C ALA A 616 23.39 3.24 -11.29
N LEU A 617 23.09 4.23 -12.14
CA LEU A 617 23.65 4.32 -13.49
C LEU A 617 25.19 4.45 -13.49
N PHE A 618 25.76 5.09 -12.48
CA PHE A 618 27.20 5.38 -12.39
C PHE A 618 27.95 4.55 -11.33
N GLY A 619 27.27 3.58 -10.70
CA GLY A 619 27.90 2.57 -9.86
C GLY A 619 28.18 2.99 -8.41
N ASP A 620 27.67 4.13 -7.95
CA ASP A 620 27.70 4.50 -6.53
C ASP A 620 26.75 3.63 -5.70
N TYR A 621 25.75 3.05 -6.36
CA TYR A 621 24.84 2.06 -5.79
C TYR A 621 24.71 0.86 -6.77
N ASN A 622 24.79 -0.35 -6.24
CA ASN A 622 24.57 -1.57 -7.01
C ASN A 622 23.10 -2.00 -6.84
N PRO A 623 22.26 -1.96 -7.90
CA PRO A 623 20.86 -2.36 -7.84
C PRO A 623 20.69 -3.78 -7.29
N GLY A 624 19.78 -3.94 -6.33
CA GLY A 624 19.46 -5.21 -5.69
C GLY A 624 17.95 -5.49 -5.59
N GLY A 625 17.13 -4.63 -6.19
CA GLY A 625 15.68 -4.83 -6.25
C GLY A 625 15.29 -6.03 -7.09
N ARG A 626 14.11 -6.58 -6.83
CA ARG A 626 13.51 -7.70 -7.56
C ARG A 626 12.09 -7.37 -7.96
N LEU A 627 11.65 -7.80 -9.13
CA LEU A 627 10.26 -7.61 -9.56
C LEU A 627 9.31 -8.28 -8.58
N ALA A 628 8.36 -7.53 -8.08
CA ALA A 628 7.26 -8.03 -7.27
C ALA A 628 6.04 -8.43 -8.13
N VAL A 629 6.15 -8.29 -9.46
CA VAL A 629 5.12 -8.62 -10.44
C VAL A 629 5.76 -9.22 -11.70
N THR A 630 5.00 -10.08 -12.39
CA THR A 630 5.37 -10.64 -13.69
C THR A 630 5.14 -9.61 -14.78
N PHE A 631 6.08 -9.44 -15.70
CA PHE A 631 5.91 -8.61 -16.90
C PHE A 631 5.43 -9.47 -18.07
N PRO A 632 4.20 -9.29 -18.56
CA PRO A 632 3.71 -10.00 -19.72
C PRO A 632 4.28 -9.41 -21.01
N LYS A 633 4.37 -10.22 -22.06
CA LYS A 633 4.74 -9.77 -23.41
C LYS A 633 3.59 -9.09 -24.14
N SER A 634 2.35 -9.38 -23.75
CA SER A 634 1.16 -8.87 -24.40
C SER A 634 -0.03 -8.85 -23.45
N VAL A 635 -0.90 -7.86 -23.62
CA VAL A 635 -2.20 -7.81 -22.93
C VAL A 635 -3.07 -9.05 -23.22
N GLY A 636 -2.88 -9.70 -24.38
CA GLY A 636 -3.60 -10.93 -24.73
C GLY A 636 -3.23 -12.16 -23.90
N GLN A 637 -2.16 -12.10 -23.08
CA GLN A 637 -1.81 -13.17 -22.14
C GLN A 637 -2.63 -13.09 -20.82
N ILE A 638 -3.26 -11.98 -20.50
CA ILE A 638 -3.93 -11.77 -19.22
C ILE A 638 -5.21 -12.65 -19.13
N PRO A 639 -5.42 -13.39 -18.01
CA PRO A 639 -4.67 -13.35 -16.73
C PRO A 639 -3.33 -14.09 -16.84
N PHE A 640 -2.24 -13.42 -16.45
CA PHE A 640 -0.88 -13.95 -16.51
C PHE A 640 -0.03 -13.36 -15.38
N ALA A 641 -0.12 -13.93 -14.19
CA ALA A 641 0.58 -13.50 -12.98
C ALA A 641 1.02 -14.70 -12.16
N PHE A 642 2.10 -14.55 -11.39
CA PHE A 642 2.56 -15.56 -10.44
C PHE A 642 1.60 -15.64 -9.22
N PRO A 643 1.33 -16.84 -8.68
CA PRO A 643 1.79 -18.18 -9.08
C PRO A 643 0.98 -18.80 -10.22
N PHE A 644 1.64 -19.57 -11.06
CA PHE A 644 1.01 -20.23 -12.22
C PHE A 644 0.47 -21.62 -11.87
N LYS A 645 -0.69 -21.99 -12.43
CA LYS A 645 -1.19 -23.36 -12.42
C LYS A 645 -0.50 -24.20 -13.50
N PRO A 646 -0.44 -25.55 -13.37
CA PRO A 646 0.15 -26.41 -14.38
C PRO A 646 -0.46 -26.17 -15.76
N GLY A 647 0.39 -25.99 -16.78
CA GLY A 647 0.02 -25.75 -18.15
C GLY A 647 -0.38 -24.30 -18.51
N SER A 648 -0.57 -23.40 -17.54
CA SER A 648 -0.97 -22.03 -17.83
C SER A 648 0.15 -21.14 -18.38
N ASP A 649 1.39 -21.55 -18.23
CA ASP A 649 2.60 -20.91 -18.75
C ASP A 649 3.25 -21.66 -19.93
N GLU A 650 2.57 -22.71 -20.44
CA GLU A 650 3.05 -23.52 -21.58
C GLU A 650 2.63 -22.92 -22.92
N SER A 651 3.49 -23.09 -23.93
CA SER A 651 3.25 -22.57 -25.28
C SER A 651 2.22 -23.36 -26.05
N SER A 652 1.47 -22.65 -26.90
CA SER A 652 0.77 -23.23 -28.05
C SER A 652 1.37 -22.70 -29.35
N SER A 653 1.03 -23.34 -30.48
CA SER A 653 1.51 -22.92 -31.80
C SER A 653 0.98 -21.54 -32.25
N THR A 654 -0.01 -20.98 -31.56
CA THR A 654 -0.72 -19.76 -31.93
C THR A 654 -0.71 -18.67 -30.88
N SER A 655 -0.10 -18.89 -29.70
CA SER A 655 -0.04 -17.93 -28.61
C SER A 655 1.38 -17.62 -28.18
N VAL A 656 1.54 -16.38 -27.69
CA VAL A 656 2.80 -15.90 -27.12
C VAL A 656 3.07 -16.60 -25.81
N TYR A 657 4.27 -17.12 -25.64
CA TYR A 657 4.69 -17.91 -24.49
C TYR A 657 5.58 -17.15 -23.52
N GLY A 658 5.40 -17.45 -22.23
CA GLY A 658 6.26 -17.04 -21.12
C GLY A 658 6.23 -15.54 -20.79
N ALA A 659 6.80 -15.18 -19.68
CA ALA A 659 6.94 -13.79 -19.24
C ALA A 659 8.00 -13.04 -20.07
N LEU A 660 7.85 -11.73 -20.20
CA LEU A 660 8.93 -10.87 -20.65
C LEU A 660 10.02 -10.79 -19.57
N TYR A 661 9.60 -10.56 -18.33
CA TYR A 661 10.42 -10.71 -17.12
C TYR A 661 9.61 -11.42 -16.04
N PRO A 662 10.14 -12.50 -15.45
CA PRO A 662 9.41 -13.29 -14.47
C PRO A 662 9.35 -12.62 -13.09
N PHE A 663 8.41 -13.04 -12.26
CA PHE A 663 8.33 -12.69 -10.84
C PHE A 663 9.65 -12.99 -10.12
N GLY A 664 10.10 -12.06 -9.30
CA GLY A 664 11.36 -12.16 -8.56
C GLY A 664 12.61 -11.77 -9.35
N HIS A 665 12.50 -11.48 -10.68
CA HIS A 665 13.64 -11.13 -11.52
C HIS A 665 14.27 -9.80 -11.13
N GLY A 666 15.62 -9.76 -11.21
CA GLY A 666 16.45 -8.57 -11.09
C GLY A 666 17.91 -8.95 -11.10
N LEU A 667 18.73 -8.16 -11.77
CA LEU A 667 20.17 -8.34 -11.90
C LEU A 667 20.94 -7.50 -10.89
N SER A 668 22.24 -7.77 -10.77
CA SER A 668 23.18 -7.01 -9.95
C SER A 668 24.47 -6.76 -10.73
N TYR A 669 25.28 -5.80 -10.32
CA TYR A 669 26.64 -5.61 -10.85
C TYR A 669 27.65 -6.64 -10.32
N THR A 670 27.23 -7.51 -9.42
CA THR A 670 28.01 -8.65 -8.90
C THR A 670 27.28 -9.97 -9.15
N THR A 671 27.90 -11.08 -8.80
CA THR A 671 27.35 -12.42 -8.99
C THR A 671 27.31 -13.19 -7.66
N PHE A 672 26.31 -14.07 -7.52
CA PHE A 672 26.13 -14.88 -6.32
C PHE A 672 26.05 -16.37 -6.66
N THR A 673 26.60 -17.22 -5.81
CA THR A 673 26.42 -18.67 -5.86
C THR A 673 25.66 -19.16 -4.63
N TYR A 674 24.90 -20.24 -4.83
CA TYR A 674 24.10 -20.92 -3.83
C TYR A 674 24.65 -22.31 -3.61
N SER A 675 24.81 -22.74 -2.36
CA SER A 675 25.34 -24.08 -1.99
C SER A 675 24.77 -24.58 -0.66
N ASP A 676 25.11 -25.79 -0.29
CA ASP A 676 24.88 -26.40 1.03
C ASP A 676 23.41 -26.33 1.48
N LEU A 677 22.48 -26.73 0.60
CA LEU A 677 21.07 -26.85 0.96
C LEU A 677 20.90 -27.92 2.05
N HIS A 678 20.30 -27.51 3.16
CA HIS A 678 19.94 -28.41 4.26
C HIS A 678 18.46 -28.27 4.58
N ILE A 679 17.74 -29.41 4.70
CA ILE A 679 16.33 -29.49 5.04
C ILE A 679 16.18 -30.40 6.25
N SER A 680 15.57 -29.94 7.32
CA SER A 680 15.44 -30.71 8.57
C SER A 680 14.15 -30.38 9.31
N PRO A 681 13.41 -31.39 9.74
CA PRO A 681 13.60 -32.81 9.39
C PRO A 681 13.18 -33.09 7.93
N SER A 682 13.67 -34.19 7.36
CA SER A 682 13.27 -34.67 6.02
C SER A 682 11.91 -35.37 6.00
N HIS A 683 11.42 -35.79 7.17
CA HIS A 683 10.08 -36.36 7.39
C HIS A 683 9.47 -35.69 8.61
N GLN A 684 8.25 -35.20 8.51
CA GLN A 684 7.58 -34.48 9.59
C GLN A 684 6.07 -34.77 9.56
N GLY A 685 5.45 -34.81 10.74
CA GLY A 685 3.99 -34.86 10.84
C GLY A 685 3.33 -33.53 10.42
N VAL A 686 2.04 -33.61 10.10
CA VAL A 686 1.24 -32.45 9.61
C VAL A 686 1.25 -31.20 10.50
N GLN A 687 1.65 -31.31 11.77
CA GLN A 687 1.70 -30.21 12.73
C GLN A 687 3.10 -29.68 13.01
N GLY A 688 4.12 -30.24 12.36
CA GLY A 688 5.51 -29.89 12.64
C GLY A 688 6.09 -28.85 11.67
N ASP A 689 7.15 -28.19 12.10
CA ASP A 689 7.89 -27.21 11.28
C ASP A 689 9.00 -27.89 10.46
N ILE A 690 9.30 -27.33 9.30
CA ILE A 690 10.45 -27.68 8.46
C ILE A 690 11.41 -26.49 8.46
N HIS A 691 12.68 -26.75 8.75
CA HIS A 691 13.75 -25.77 8.69
C HIS A 691 14.60 -26.00 7.44
N ILE A 692 14.85 -24.91 6.71
CA ILE A 692 15.61 -24.92 5.46
C ILE A 692 16.74 -23.91 5.60
N SER A 693 17.95 -24.28 5.20
CA SER A 693 19.06 -23.35 5.12
C SER A 693 19.92 -23.59 3.88
N CYS A 694 20.57 -22.54 3.41
CA CYS A 694 21.56 -22.61 2.35
C CYS A 694 22.64 -21.55 2.55
N LYS A 695 23.77 -21.71 1.89
CA LYS A 695 24.84 -20.72 1.84
C LYS A 695 24.78 -19.90 0.56
N ILE A 696 24.98 -18.60 0.71
CA ILE A 696 25.05 -17.63 -0.39
C ILE A 696 26.43 -16.96 -0.33
N LYS A 697 27.12 -16.94 -1.46
CA LYS A 697 28.44 -16.30 -1.58
C LYS A 697 28.45 -15.28 -2.72
N ASN A 698 28.92 -14.07 -2.43
CA ASN A 698 29.24 -13.09 -3.45
C ASN A 698 30.53 -13.49 -4.17
N THR A 699 30.43 -13.92 -5.42
CA THR A 699 31.57 -14.38 -6.23
C THR A 699 32.10 -13.31 -7.17
N GLY A 700 31.47 -12.13 -7.20
CA GLY A 700 31.93 -11.00 -8.01
C GLY A 700 32.93 -10.10 -7.27
N LYS A 701 33.14 -8.91 -7.80
CA LYS A 701 34.17 -7.97 -7.34
C LYS A 701 33.66 -6.78 -6.54
N THR A 702 32.35 -6.62 -6.47
CA THR A 702 31.71 -5.47 -5.81
C THR A 702 30.73 -5.97 -4.75
N LYS A 703 30.50 -5.17 -3.71
CA LYS A 703 29.41 -5.37 -2.77
C LYS A 703 28.08 -5.41 -3.51
N GLY A 704 27.17 -6.27 -3.06
CA GLY A 704 25.83 -6.35 -3.61
C GLY A 704 24.84 -7.01 -2.70
N ASP A 705 23.58 -6.75 -2.98
CA ASP A 705 22.45 -7.39 -2.29
C ASP A 705 21.91 -8.55 -3.12
N GLU A 706 21.63 -9.66 -2.46
CA GLU A 706 20.90 -10.79 -3.02
C GLU A 706 19.58 -10.98 -2.28
N VAL A 707 18.53 -11.33 -3.03
CA VAL A 707 17.23 -11.73 -2.47
C VAL A 707 17.07 -13.23 -2.70
N VAL A 708 17.29 -14.00 -1.65
CA VAL A 708 17.12 -15.46 -1.67
C VAL A 708 15.64 -15.78 -1.54
N GLN A 709 15.09 -16.46 -2.55
CA GLN A 709 13.65 -16.74 -2.67
C GLN A 709 13.43 -18.25 -2.49
N LEU A 710 12.54 -18.60 -1.53
CA LEU A 710 12.13 -19.97 -1.25
C LEU A 710 10.77 -20.22 -1.88
N TYR A 711 10.72 -21.16 -2.80
CA TYR A 711 9.52 -21.66 -3.44
C TYR A 711 9.22 -23.10 -3.00
N LEU A 712 7.95 -23.40 -2.90
CA LEU A 712 7.44 -24.69 -2.48
C LEU A 712 6.45 -25.22 -3.53
N ARG A 713 6.47 -26.55 -3.76
CA ARG A 713 5.45 -27.26 -4.50
C ARG A 713 5.00 -28.49 -3.71
N ASP A 714 3.71 -28.62 -3.53
CA ASP A 714 3.07 -29.88 -3.18
C ASP A 714 2.98 -30.73 -4.46
N GLU A 715 3.66 -31.87 -4.48
CA GLU A 715 3.79 -32.70 -5.69
C GLU A 715 2.48 -33.37 -6.09
N ILE A 716 1.70 -33.83 -5.10
CA ILE A 716 0.41 -34.47 -5.30
C ILE A 716 -0.59 -33.96 -4.27
N SER A 717 -1.63 -33.31 -4.71
CA SER A 717 -2.68 -32.74 -3.85
C SER A 717 -4.09 -33.13 -4.30
N SER A 718 -5.04 -33.01 -3.39
CA SER A 718 -6.46 -33.38 -3.64
C SER A 718 -7.17 -32.46 -4.62
N VAL A 719 -6.56 -31.30 -4.96
CA VAL A 719 -7.03 -30.30 -5.92
C VAL A 719 -5.88 -29.80 -6.77
N THR A 720 -6.15 -29.23 -7.94
CA THR A 720 -5.11 -28.58 -8.75
C THR A 720 -4.54 -27.38 -8.00
N THR A 721 -3.25 -27.46 -7.68
CA THR A 721 -2.49 -26.38 -7.04
C THR A 721 -1.57 -25.66 -8.04
N TYR A 722 -0.72 -24.79 -7.56
CA TYR A 722 0.23 -24.03 -8.38
C TYR A 722 1.52 -24.83 -8.64
N THR A 723 2.18 -24.55 -9.74
CA THR A 723 3.48 -25.16 -10.08
C THR A 723 4.55 -24.91 -9.02
N LYS A 724 4.47 -23.76 -8.37
CA LYS A 724 5.21 -23.37 -7.17
C LYS A 724 4.57 -22.13 -6.53
N VAL A 725 4.74 -21.95 -5.25
CA VAL A 725 4.31 -20.77 -4.47
C VAL A 725 5.49 -20.23 -3.68
N LEU A 726 5.57 -18.91 -3.52
CA LEU A 726 6.55 -18.29 -2.62
C LEU A 726 6.20 -18.60 -1.16
N ARG A 727 7.17 -19.02 -0.35
CA ARG A 727 7.00 -19.32 1.09
C ARG A 727 8.15 -18.81 1.95
N GLY A 728 9.06 -18.07 1.38
CA GLY A 728 10.12 -17.38 2.11
C GLY A 728 10.95 -16.48 1.20
N PHE A 729 11.44 -15.41 1.77
CA PHE A 729 12.45 -14.57 1.12
C PHE A 729 13.32 -13.88 2.18
N GLU A 730 14.58 -13.68 1.84
CA GLU A 730 15.52 -12.94 2.69
C GLU A 730 16.46 -12.11 1.80
N ARG A 731 16.53 -10.81 2.09
CA ARG A 731 17.49 -9.90 1.46
C ARG A 731 18.73 -9.81 2.33
N ILE A 732 19.88 -10.13 1.75
CA ILE A 732 21.19 -10.08 2.39
C ILE A 732 22.13 -9.18 1.60
N SER A 733 23.07 -8.52 2.29
CA SER A 733 24.11 -7.68 1.69
C SER A 733 25.47 -8.31 1.94
N LEU A 734 26.24 -8.57 0.87
CA LEU A 734 27.51 -9.26 0.94
C LEU A 734 28.62 -8.45 0.26
N GLU A 735 29.75 -8.30 0.95
CA GLU A 735 30.99 -7.80 0.35
C GLU A 735 31.52 -8.79 -0.69
N ALA A 736 32.45 -8.34 -1.56
CA ALA A 736 33.10 -9.24 -2.52
C ALA A 736 33.81 -10.40 -1.81
N GLY A 737 33.46 -11.63 -2.19
CA GLY A 737 33.99 -12.87 -1.59
C GLY A 737 33.31 -13.30 -0.28
N GLU A 738 32.44 -12.49 0.31
CA GLU A 738 31.74 -12.82 1.55
C GLU A 738 30.69 -13.92 1.34
N GLU A 739 30.49 -14.73 2.38
CA GLU A 739 29.53 -15.84 2.42
C GLU A 739 28.64 -15.72 3.66
N GLN A 740 27.34 -15.97 3.50
CA GLN A 740 26.37 -16.00 4.61
C GLN A 740 25.43 -17.19 4.47
N THR A 741 25.04 -17.79 5.59
CA THR A 741 23.96 -18.78 5.65
C THR A 741 22.62 -18.09 5.84
N VAL A 742 21.66 -18.44 4.98
CA VAL A 742 20.26 -18.00 5.07
C VAL A 742 19.40 -19.12 5.61
N HIS A 743 18.43 -18.79 6.47
CA HIS A 743 17.55 -19.73 7.14
C HIS A 743 16.08 -19.40 6.87
N PHE A 744 15.29 -20.43 6.61
CA PHE A 744 13.83 -20.35 6.50
C PHE A 744 13.17 -21.35 7.42
N ARG A 745 11.96 -21.05 7.85
CA ARG A 745 11.09 -21.95 8.61
C ARG A 745 9.74 -22.01 7.90
N LEU A 746 9.33 -23.21 7.54
CA LEU A 746 7.98 -23.49 7.05
C LEU A 746 7.15 -24.03 8.21
N ARG A 747 6.06 -23.36 8.52
CA ARG A 747 5.07 -23.77 9.52
C ARG A 747 3.99 -24.62 8.85
N PRO A 748 3.16 -25.36 9.56
CA PRO A 748 2.03 -26.08 8.96
C PRO A 748 1.15 -25.23 8.06
N GLN A 749 0.85 -23.99 8.45
CA GLN A 749 0.04 -23.09 7.63
C GLN A 749 0.71 -22.69 6.29
N ASP A 750 2.03 -22.76 6.19
CA ASP A 750 2.76 -22.47 4.96
C ASP A 750 2.69 -23.65 3.95
N LEU A 751 2.29 -24.84 4.43
CA LEU A 751 2.14 -26.10 3.68
C LEU A 751 0.69 -26.38 3.30
N GLY A 752 -0.27 -25.70 3.94
CA GLY A 752 -1.69 -25.99 3.80
C GLY A 752 -2.29 -25.52 2.48
N LEU A 753 -3.38 -26.17 2.10
CA LEU A 753 -4.21 -25.84 0.96
C LEU A 753 -5.70 -25.88 1.32
N TRP A 754 -6.54 -25.26 0.50
CA TRP A 754 -7.99 -25.38 0.55
C TRP A 754 -8.40 -26.62 -0.26
N ASP A 755 -8.86 -27.68 0.38
CA ASP A 755 -9.22 -28.96 -0.23
C ASP A 755 -10.52 -28.87 -1.06
N LYS A 756 -10.96 -29.99 -1.64
CA LYS A 756 -12.17 -30.03 -2.46
C LYS A 756 -13.45 -29.59 -1.72
N ASN A 757 -13.45 -29.68 -0.39
CA ASN A 757 -14.58 -29.31 0.47
C ASN A 757 -14.42 -27.90 1.07
N MET A 758 -13.41 -27.13 0.63
CA MET A 758 -13.06 -25.79 1.16
C MET A 758 -12.64 -25.81 2.63
N ASN A 759 -12.02 -26.90 3.10
CA ASN A 759 -11.33 -26.94 4.39
C ASN A 759 -9.84 -26.65 4.18
N PHE A 760 -9.29 -25.77 4.99
CA PHE A 760 -7.85 -25.51 4.99
C PHE A 760 -7.13 -26.61 5.79
N ARG A 761 -6.19 -27.30 5.17
CA ARG A 761 -5.42 -28.36 5.82
C ARG A 761 -4.09 -28.64 5.13
N VAL A 762 -3.17 -29.26 5.87
CA VAL A 762 -1.95 -29.87 5.33
C VAL A 762 -2.26 -31.29 4.91
N GLU A 763 -1.93 -31.66 3.68
CA GLU A 763 -2.09 -33.03 3.18
C GLU A 763 -0.75 -33.79 3.32
N PRO A 764 -0.78 -35.09 3.71
CA PRO A 764 0.42 -35.92 3.66
C PRO A 764 0.89 -36.12 2.23
N GLY A 765 2.22 -36.05 2.02
CA GLY A 765 2.81 -36.17 0.71
C GLY A 765 4.22 -35.60 0.62
N SER A 766 4.78 -35.62 -0.57
CA SER A 766 6.10 -35.10 -0.88
C SER A 766 6.00 -33.63 -1.29
N PHE A 767 6.86 -32.82 -0.69
CA PHE A 767 7.00 -31.40 -0.99
C PHE A 767 8.36 -31.09 -1.60
N LYS A 768 8.37 -30.43 -2.75
CA LYS A 768 9.58 -29.97 -3.41
C LYS A 768 9.94 -28.58 -2.96
N VAL A 769 11.19 -28.41 -2.54
CA VAL A 769 11.81 -27.14 -2.14
C VAL A 769 12.66 -26.62 -3.27
N MET A 770 12.51 -25.34 -3.61
CA MET A 770 13.28 -24.66 -4.65
C MET A 770 13.80 -23.34 -4.10
N LEU A 771 15.13 -23.15 -4.11
CA LEU A 771 15.77 -21.90 -3.73
C LEU A 771 16.37 -21.24 -4.96
N GLY A 772 16.13 -19.95 -5.15
CA GLY A 772 16.59 -19.25 -6.32
C GLY A 772 16.61 -17.73 -6.18
N ALA A 773 17.04 -17.07 -7.25
CA ALA A 773 17.10 -15.61 -7.38
C ALA A 773 15.83 -15.02 -8.05
N SER A 774 14.98 -15.89 -8.63
CA SER A 774 13.66 -15.55 -9.18
C SER A 774 12.80 -16.81 -9.29
N SER A 775 11.54 -16.67 -9.69
CA SER A 775 10.62 -17.79 -9.92
C SER A 775 11.10 -18.75 -11.05
N THR A 776 12.00 -18.30 -11.91
CA THR A 776 12.58 -19.09 -13.02
C THR A 776 14.08 -19.36 -12.88
N ASP A 777 14.82 -18.59 -12.09
CA ASP A 777 16.24 -18.82 -11.78
C ASP A 777 16.35 -19.61 -10.48
N ILE A 778 16.01 -20.92 -10.53
CA ILE A 778 16.13 -21.84 -9.41
C ILE A 778 17.52 -22.46 -9.41
N ARG A 779 18.23 -22.35 -8.30
CA ARG A 779 19.62 -22.76 -8.15
C ARG A 779 19.85 -23.99 -7.28
N LEU A 780 18.94 -24.23 -6.30
CA LEU A 780 18.99 -25.40 -5.44
C LEU A 780 17.62 -26.07 -5.39
N HIS A 781 17.63 -27.39 -5.36
CA HIS A 781 16.43 -28.24 -5.24
C HIS A 781 16.58 -29.21 -4.08
N GLY A 782 15.51 -29.43 -3.35
CA GLY A 782 15.41 -30.41 -2.29
C GLY A 782 13.98 -30.88 -2.14
N GLN A 783 13.77 -31.80 -1.19
CA GLN A 783 12.44 -32.31 -0.88
C GLN A 783 12.35 -32.74 0.58
N PHE A 784 11.13 -32.77 1.10
CA PHE A 784 10.78 -33.39 2.37
C PHE A 784 9.42 -34.07 2.25
N GLU A 785 9.06 -34.87 3.23
CA GLU A 785 7.81 -35.61 3.26
C GLU A 785 6.99 -35.25 4.50
N ILE A 786 5.70 -34.99 4.30
CA ILE A 786 4.72 -34.83 5.38
C ILE A 786 4.04 -36.18 5.56
N THR A 787 4.11 -36.69 6.78
CA THR A 787 3.43 -37.92 7.19
C THR A 787 2.11 -37.59 7.91
N PRO A 788 1.17 -38.54 7.92
CA PRO A 788 -0.12 -38.37 8.60
C PRO A 788 -0.04 -38.04 10.09
#